data_b24009db273cb15c98e6468992fb42e1
#
_entry.id   b24009db273cb15c98e6468992fb42e1
#
_cell.length_a   1.000
_cell.length_b   1.000
_cell.length_c   1.000
_cell.angle_alpha   90.00
_cell.angle_beta   90.00
_cell.angle_gamma   90.00
#
_symmetry.space_group_name_H-M   'P 1'
#
loop_
_entity.id
_entity.type
_entity.pdbx_description
1 polymer ?
#
loop_
_entity_poly.entity_id
_entity_poly.type
_entity_poly.pdbx_seq_one_letter_code
_entity_poly.pdbx_strand_id
1 'polypeptide(L)'
;MVSDQQERYYNIFKLNKWFAISSILFTAFWILTFADDYNRPWKKYQIEFRKMEIEKVRNEISTKQEALEGNEDYQLLLAQLDLKQDEFNKQQDRVNGINEELESIRGAVYSSNQNYQFSKADFDAVKYQLEDARFKKQNTEKLEKQLKQLDIKTKKAFIISESYQLKVDSLESITRDLNASIKKTNDELFVLTKDRDLLERQLSKLDPEAMSLSNKVANIVRDLPVIDFIDPYYEVKQVVVNDLKEDLIYMGMPKVDRCMTCHVGIDKAGYEDAPQPYTTHPRLDEFAGGSSPHPMSEYGCTSCHGGRGRGTDFISSGHMPRDEKQKKEWKKKYNWDYLHYWENKMLPVQYTEAGCFKCHGDNMPVKGAPVLSLGMSTFEKAGCYSCHQMDRWADAPKPGPSLYKMASKTDRDWTYRWIMEPRAFRHNTWMPHFFKKGNNSSPEDILRSEQESLAMIEYLYEKSEDYEQVDKPYSGDPENGELLVSSYGCMGCHQIQPEQDPEYVPSMQNIRLEQGPNLIGLGSKTNEKWLFNWLKNPYSYHPGTKMPNMRLSDEEASDIVAYLIQGKTTEFDEIPVPGVDQEILNEITSDFLSQLNSTSQVAQKLESMSVEEKLSYSGKNLIGHYGCYSCHNIQGFEDAKPIGIALNHEGSKLISKLDFGFWHDEIPHTKWDWFYNKINEPEKFDLIPNEDGSVSVKELKPLEKSRMPWYGLEDKEITSLVTLIMGLVKDEIPPTKLPEKTPQYLAVTKGEQFIHTNNCLGCHKLDDEGGAIWPATADWLREVADNTNAEDMSLVQSFSPPLLNTQGRKTQPQWLLNWFKNVSMIRPHLQVRMPSFDYTDEEWNDLISYFQQKDNLDLIYEDPHNFTLNSSSFKAGERIAEMGACINCHFYGEEKPKQDALTWAPNLVLTKERLRPEWLVEWFINPQDVMPGTKMPAPYIPTEEPQNSIREVWGSDVAKISRDSTKLYKSLIDWMWGMEGRKDVSSIVKRHLNSQGYGFIIEEEDDWGDEW
;
A
#
# COMPACT_ATOMS: atom_id res chain seq x y z
N MET A 1 64.56 -35.83 -67.83
CA MET A 1 63.58 -35.90 -66.71
C MET A 1 64.10 -34.96 -65.65
N VAL A 2 63.67 -33.74 -65.71
CA VAL A 2 63.97 -32.79 -64.65
C VAL A 2 62.95 -32.99 -63.51
N SER A 3 63.42 -33.44 -62.33
CA SER A 3 62.53 -33.50 -61.12
C SER A 3 62.39 -32.12 -60.60
N ASP A 4 61.14 -31.63 -60.65
CA ASP A 4 60.69 -30.43 -59.95
C ASP A 4 60.83 -30.73 -58.45
N GLN A 5 61.97 -30.32 -57.86
CA GLN A 5 62.14 -30.17 -56.42
C GLN A 5 61.42 -28.87 -56.04
N GLN A 6 60.15 -28.94 -55.76
CA GLN A 6 59.46 -27.90 -55.01
C GLN A 6 60.20 -27.70 -53.71
N GLU A 7 60.84 -26.60 -53.49
CA GLU A 7 61.46 -26.16 -52.24
C GLU A 7 60.33 -26.01 -51.23
N ARG A 8 60.18 -27.02 -50.39
CA ARG A 8 59.23 -26.94 -49.25
C ARG A 8 59.93 -26.32 -48.04
N TYR A 9 59.66 -25.06 -47.79
CA TYR A 9 60.21 -24.31 -46.66
C TYR A 9 59.83 -24.83 -45.29
N TYR A 10 58.92 -25.81 -45.14
CA TYR A 10 58.56 -26.39 -43.89
C TYR A 10 58.67 -27.92 -43.89
N ASN A 11 58.99 -28.42 -42.68
CA ASN A 11 58.98 -29.86 -42.43
C ASN A 11 57.53 -30.37 -42.25
N ILE A 12 57.02 -31.08 -43.29
CA ILE A 12 55.62 -31.61 -43.33
C ILE A 12 55.35 -32.56 -42.19
N PHE A 13 56.28 -33.38 -41.73
CA PHE A 13 56.09 -34.24 -40.60
C PHE A 13 55.91 -33.50 -39.31
N LYS A 14 56.67 -32.44 -39.03
CA LYS A 14 56.46 -31.55 -37.88
C LYS A 14 55.12 -30.83 -38.00
N LEU A 15 54.74 -30.34 -39.19
CA LEU A 15 53.47 -29.67 -39.41
C LEU A 15 52.28 -30.59 -39.13
N ASN A 16 52.32 -31.83 -39.68
CA ASN A 16 51.27 -32.82 -39.43
C ASN A 16 51.22 -33.25 -37.98
N LYS A 17 52.35 -33.35 -37.24
CA LYS A 17 52.36 -33.60 -35.83
C LYS A 17 51.69 -32.48 -35.03
N TRP A 18 52.03 -31.22 -35.36
CA TRP A 18 51.39 -30.06 -34.70
C TRP A 18 49.92 -29.96 -35.04
N PHE A 19 49.52 -30.21 -36.31
CA PHE A 19 48.12 -30.28 -36.71
C PHE A 19 47.36 -31.36 -35.95
N ALA A 20 47.93 -32.55 -35.82
CA ALA A 20 47.30 -33.62 -35.03
C ALA A 20 47.13 -33.26 -33.56
N ILE A 21 48.18 -32.69 -32.94
CA ILE A 21 48.12 -32.21 -31.56
C ILE A 21 47.07 -31.12 -31.39
N SER A 22 47.06 -30.09 -32.26
CA SER A 22 46.07 -29.00 -32.19
C SER A 22 44.66 -29.49 -32.43
N SER A 23 44.47 -30.46 -33.35
CA SER A 23 43.14 -31.06 -33.58
C SER A 23 42.63 -31.88 -32.39
N ILE A 24 43.50 -32.65 -31.75
CA ILE A 24 43.15 -33.37 -30.52
C ILE A 24 42.81 -32.40 -29.40
N LEU A 25 43.62 -31.33 -29.19
CA LEU A 25 43.35 -30.31 -28.19
C LEU A 25 42.04 -29.57 -28.50
N PHE A 26 41.79 -29.22 -29.78
CA PHE A 26 40.54 -28.62 -30.19
C PHE A 26 39.33 -29.52 -29.92
N THR A 27 39.44 -30.82 -30.27
CA THR A 27 38.35 -31.78 -29.98
C THR A 27 38.13 -31.96 -28.49
N ALA A 28 39.23 -32.05 -27.70
CA ALA A 28 39.15 -32.12 -26.24
C ALA A 28 38.49 -30.87 -25.64
N PHE A 29 38.83 -29.67 -26.16
CA PHE A 29 38.21 -28.42 -25.76
C PHE A 29 36.70 -28.43 -26.05
N TRP A 30 36.27 -28.84 -27.23
CA TRP A 30 34.85 -28.98 -27.58
C TRP A 30 34.12 -29.97 -26.67
N ILE A 31 34.70 -31.13 -26.38
CA ILE A 31 34.11 -32.11 -25.43
C ILE A 31 33.96 -31.48 -24.05
N LEU A 32 34.98 -30.76 -23.57
CA LEU A 32 34.91 -30.08 -22.24
C LEU A 32 33.85 -28.98 -22.27
N THR A 33 33.73 -28.20 -23.35
CA THR A 33 32.70 -27.16 -23.48
C THR A 33 31.28 -27.74 -23.41
N PHE A 34 31.04 -28.84 -24.17
CA PHE A 34 29.72 -29.51 -24.08
C PHE A 34 29.45 -30.14 -22.70
N ALA A 35 30.49 -30.72 -22.09
CA ALA A 35 30.34 -31.28 -20.73
C ALA A 35 30.06 -30.20 -19.68
N ASP A 36 30.71 -29.06 -19.82
CA ASP A 36 30.45 -27.91 -18.95
C ASP A 36 29.05 -27.34 -19.15
N ASP A 37 28.62 -27.21 -20.41
CA ASP A 37 27.26 -26.74 -20.72
C ASP A 37 26.18 -27.70 -20.26
N TYR A 38 26.39 -29.02 -20.43
CA TYR A 38 25.48 -30.03 -19.94
C TYR A 38 25.32 -29.99 -18.39
N ASN A 39 26.42 -29.73 -17.65
CA ASN A 39 26.45 -29.74 -16.19
C ASN A 39 26.19 -28.38 -15.56
N ARG A 40 25.52 -27.46 -16.21
CA ARG A 40 25.22 -26.12 -15.67
C ARG A 40 24.55 -26.18 -14.28
N PRO A 41 25.04 -25.39 -13.30
CA PRO A 41 24.54 -25.42 -11.93
C PRO A 41 23.03 -25.16 -11.79
N TRP A 42 22.45 -24.34 -12.68
CA TRP A 42 21.04 -23.99 -12.64
C TRP A 42 20.09 -25.17 -12.91
N LYS A 43 20.52 -26.18 -13.69
CA LYS A 43 19.71 -27.40 -13.96
C LYS A 43 19.32 -28.12 -12.68
N LYS A 44 20.18 -28.11 -11.65
CA LYS A 44 19.91 -28.74 -10.34
C LYS A 44 18.67 -28.17 -9.69
N TYR A 45 18.48 -26.85 -9.74
CA TYR A 45 17.31 -26.19 -9.13
C TYR A 45 16.01 -26.58 -9.83
N GLN A 46 16.01 -26.71 -11.15
CA GLN A 46 14.83 -27.16 -11.90
C GLN A 46 14.51 -28.64 -11.62
N ILE A 47 15.52 -29.50 -11.51
CA ILE A 47 15.35 -30.91 -11.15
C ILE A 47 14.76 -31.07 -9.74
N GLU A 48 15.28 -30.32 -8.77
CA GLU A 48 14.79 -30.36 -7.40
C GLU A 48 13.36 -29.82 -7.28
N PHE A 49 13.08 -28.69 -7.90
CA PHE A 49 11.73 -28.12 -7.90
C PHE A 49 10.71 -29.07 -8.54
N ARG A 50 11.09 -29.73 -9.63
CA ARG A 50 10.22 -30.72 -10.25
C ARG A 50 9.85 -31.87 -9.32
N LYS A 51 10.80 -32.35 -8.50
CA LYS A 51 10.51 -33.37 -7.47
C LYS A 51 9.46 -32.86 -6.46
N MET A 52 9.62 -31.64 -6.02
CA MET A 52 8.66 -30.97 -5.11
C MET A 52 7.29 -30.83 -5.77
N GLU A 53 7.25 -30.46 -7.05
CA GLU A 53 6.00 -30.32 -7.83
C GLU A 53 5.29 -31.68 -8.00
N ILE A 54 6.04 -32.73 -8.28
CA ILE A 54 5.51 -34.11 -8.35
C ILE A 54 4.92 -34.54 -7.01
N GLU A 55 5.66 -34.31 -5.91
CA GLU A 55 5.21 -34.67 -4.56
C GLU A 55 3.93 -33.90 -4.17
N LYS A 56 3.91 -32.62 -4.44
CA LYS A 56 2.74 -31.76 -4.19
C LYS A 56 1.52 -32.27 -4.97
N VAL A 57 1.65 -32.50 -6.27
CA VAL A 57 0.53 -32.98 -7.12
C VAL A 57 0.08 -34.37 -6.66
N ARG A 58 0.99 -35.26 -6.25
CA ARG A 58 0.62 -36.58 -5.69
C ARG A 58 -0.20 -36.43 -4.40
N ASN A 59 0.23 -35.53 -3.50
CA ASN A 59 -0.50 -35.25 -2.25
C ASN A 59 -1.88 -34.63 -2.52
N GLU A 60 -1.98 -33.70 -3.46
CA GLU A 60 -3.26 -33.10 -3.87
C GLU A 60 -4.21 -34.15 -4.47
N ILE A 61 -3.69 -35.08 -5.31
CA ILE A 61 -4.48 -36.20 -5.84
C ILE A 61 -4.97 -37.10 -4.70
N SER A 62 -4.11 -37.44 -3.75
CA SER A 62 -4.47 -38.26 -2.58
C SER A 62 -5.59 -37.58 -1.77
N THR A 63 -5.43 -36.32 -1.47
CA THR A 63 -6.44 -35.55 -0.71
C THR A 63 -7.79 -35.45 -1.46
N LYS A 64 -7.75 -35.23 -2.77
CA LYS A 64 -8.97 -35.20 -3.61
C LYS A 64 -9.60 -36.55 -3.70
N GLN A 65 -8.81 -37.63 -3.80
CA GLN A 65 -9.30 -39.00 -3.84
C GLN A 65 -9.97 -39.40 -2.49
N GLU A 66 -9.33 -39.08 -1.36
CA GLU A 66 -9.93 -39.32 -0.03
C GLU A 66 -11.24 -38.53 0.15
N ALA A 67 -11.29 -37.30 -0.33
CA ALA A 67 -12.52 -36.49 -0.29
C ALA A 67 -13.62 -37.08 -1.17
N LEU A 68 -13.29 -37.66 -2.34
CA LEU A 68 -14.24 -38.34 -3.22
C LEU A 68 -14.72 -39.66 -2.57
N GLU A 69 -13.84 -40.43 -1.95
CA GLU A 69 -14.19 -41.66 -1.27
C GLU A 69 -15.10 -41.41 -0.05
N GLY A 70 -14.99 -40.27 0.60
CA GLY A 70 -15.89 -39.83 1.66
C GLY A 70 -17.20 -39.18 1.17
N ASN A 71 -17.37 -38.96 -0.13
CA ASN A 71 -18.56 -38.33 -0.70
C ASN A 71 -19.64 -39.32 -1.02
N GLU A 72 -20.80 -39.23 -0.37
CA GLU A 72 -21.94 -40.15 -0.52
C GLU A 72 -22.48 -40.15 -1.96
N ASP A 73 -22.56 -39.01 -2.62
CA ASP A 73 -23.03 -38.91 -4.01
C ASP A 73 -22.10 -39.62 -4.98
N TYR A 74 -20.77 -39.52 -4.78
CA TYR A 74 -19.76 -40.21 -5.59
C TYR A 74 -19.89 -41.74 -5.43
N GLN A 75 -20.04 -42.26 -4.23
CA GLN A 75 -20.23 -43.69 -3.95
C GLN A 75 -21.51 -44.20 -4.54
N LEU A 76 -22.60 -43.42 -4.43
CA LEU A 76 -23.90 -43.76 -5.02
C LEU A 76 -23.82 -43.86 -6.56
N LEU A 77 -23.16 -42.90 -7.20
CA LEU A 77 -23.01 -42.87 -8.64
C LEU A 77 -22.10 -43.99 -9.16
N LEU A 78 -21.06 -44.38 -8.42
CA LEU A 78 -20.24 -45.54 -8.74
C LEU A 78 -21.07 -46.85 -8.68
N ALA A 79 -21.83 -47.05 -7.60
CA ALA A 79 -22.69 -48.21 -7.47
C ALA A 79 -23.79 -48.27 -8.57
N GLN A 80 -24.34 -47.11 -8.94
CA GLN A 80 -25.28 -47.01 -10.06
C GLN A 80 -24.62 -47.33 -11.40
N LEU A 81 -23.39 -46.88 -11.62
CA LEU A 81 -22.62 -47.16 -12.84
C LEU A 81 -22.35 -48.66 -12.98
N ASP A 82 -21.90 -49.32 -11.90
CA ASP A 82 -21.63 -50.76 -11.89
C ASP A 82 -22.90 -51.57 -12.20
N LEU A 83 -24.02 -51.21 -11.58
CA LEU A 83 -25.33 -51.87 -11.86
C LEU A 83 -25.75 -51.68 -13.32
N LYS A 84 -25.63 -50.47 -13.86
CA LYS A 84 -25.98 -50.18 -15.27
C LYS A 84 -25.04 -50.87 -16.25
N GLN A 85 -23.75 -50.97 -15.90
CA GLN A 85 -22.75 -51.64 -16.69
C GLN A 85 -23.03 -53.17 -16.71
N ASP A 86 -23.40 -53.76 -15.58
CA ASP A 86 -23.80 -55.17 -15.47
C ASP A 86 -25.07 -55.46 -16.27
N GLU A 87 -26.08 -54.59 -16.21
CA GLU A 87 -27.28 -54.65 -17.02
C GLU A 87 -26.95 -54.55 -18.51
N PHE A 88 -26.09 -53.67 -18.93
CA PHE A 88 -25.62 -53.54 -20.31
C PHE A 88 -24.88 -54.81 -20.76
N ASN A 89 -23.97 -55.32 -19.95
CA ASN A 89 -23.21 -56.52 -20.24
C ASN A 89 -24.14 -57.76 -20.42
N LYS A 90 -25.18 -57.88 -19.59
CA LYS A 90 -26.23 -58.93 -19.73
C LYS A 90 -27.03 -58.80 -21.01
N GLN A 91 -27.15 -57.63 -21.60
CA GLN A 91 -27.84 -57.35 -22.85
C GLN A 91 -26.88 -57.27 -24.06
N GLN A 92 -25.59 -57.54 -23.86
CA GLN A 92 -24.56 -57.38 -24.89
C GLN A 92 -24.84 -58.21 -26.15
N ASP A 93 -25.33 -59.44 -25.99
CA ASP A 93 -25.72 -60.28 -27.11
C ASP A 93 -26.91 -59.71 -27.87
N ARG A 94 -27.84 -59.05 -27.20
CA ARG A 94 -28.98 -58.36 -27.82
C ARG A 94 -28.50 -57.12 -28.58
N VAL A 95 -27.56 -56.36 -28.03
CA VAL A 95 -26.98 -55.17 -28.68
C VAL A 95 -26.19 -55.60 -29.92
N ASN A 96 -25.42 -56.68 -29.81
CA ASN A 96 -24.66 -57.21 -30.92
C ASN A 96 -25.60 -57.68 -32.06
N GLY A 97 -26.68 -58.39 -31.71
CA GLY A 97 -27.74 -58.82 -32.68
C GLY A 97 -28.40 -57.58 -33.35
N ILE A 98 -28.72 -56.55 -32.60
CA ILE A 98 -29.29 -55.31 -33.18
C ILE A 98 -28.26 -54.61 -34.09
N ASN A 99 -26.98 -54.59 -33.77
CA ASN A 99 -25.95 -54.02 -34.65
C ASN A 99 -25.78 -54.84 -35.93
N GLU A 100 -25.79 -56.18 -35.90
CA GLU A 100 -25.78 -57.05 -37.10
C GLU A 100 -27.01 -56.84 -37.96
N GLU A 101 -28.20 -56.68 -37.36
CA GLU A 101 -29.45 -56.35 -38.06
C GLU A 101 -29.38 -54.98 -38.72
N LEU A 102 -28.85 -53.96 -38.02
CA LEU A 102 -28.61 -52.61 -38.55
C LEU A 102 -27.69 -52.62 -39.74
N GLU A 103 -26.55 -53.36 -39.72
CA GLU A 103 -25.63 -53.48 -40.86
C GLU A 103 -26.33 -54.13 -42.06
N SER A 104 -27.10 -55.19 -41.83
CA SER A 104 -27.85 -55.86 -42.90
C SER A 104 -28.89 -54.96 -43.57
N ILE A 105 -29.61 -54.16 -42.77
CA ILE A 105 -30.67 -53.26 -43.24
C ILE A 105 -30.12 -52.00 -43.92
N ARG A 106 -28.98 -51.47 -43.51
CA ARG A 106 -28.36 -50.27 -44.12
C ARG A 106 -28.15 -50.44 -45.64
N GLY A 107 -27.75 -51.66 -46.07
CA GLY A 107 -27.64 -51.95 -47.48
C GLY A 107 -29.02 -51.93 -48.21
N ALA A 108 -30.07 -52.45 -47.55
CA ALA A 108 -31.44 -52.38 -48.07
C ALA A 108 -32.04 -50.98 -48.12
N VAL A 109 -31.77 -50.13 -47.08
CA VAL A 109 -32.12 -48.69 -47.08
C VAL A 109 -31.49 -47.96 -48.24
N TYR A 110 -30.20 -48.14 -48.46
CA TYR A 110 -29.49 -47.48 -49.55
C TYR A 110 -30.07 -47.87 -50.91
N SER A 111 -30.24 -49.14 -51.14
CA SER A 111 -30.77 -49.64 -52.42
C SER A 111 -32.25 -49.27 -52.66
N SER A 112 -33.09 -49.32 -51.61
CA SER A 112 -34.50 -48.91 -51.70
C SER A 112 -34.67 -47.42 -51.95
N ASN A 113 -33.83 -46.57 -51.29
CA ASN A 113 -33.83 -45.15 -51.50
C ASN A 113 -33.33 -44.77 -52.91
N GLN A 114 -32.29 -45.44 -53.42
CA GLN A 114 -31.89 -45.27 -54.83
C GLN A 114 -33.01 -45.64 -55.78
N ASN A 115 -33.69 -46.73 -55.53
CA ASN A 115 -34.82 -47.16 -56.38
C ASN A 115 -35.97 -46.15 -56.37
N TYR A 116 -36.28 -45.61 -55.20
CA TYR A 116 -37.22 -44.48 -55.06
C TYR A 116 -36.76 -43.26 -55.82
N GLN A 117 -35.49 -42.80 -55.69
CA GLN A 117 -34.97 -41.67 -56.41
C GLN A 117 -34.99 -41.86 -57.92
N PHE A 118 -34.64 -42.99 -58.46
CA PHE A 118 -34.73 -43.32 -59.88
C PHE A 118 -36.16 -43.31 -60.36
N SER A 119 -37.11 -43.96 -59.62
CA SER A 119 -38.52 -44.01 -59.96
C SER A 119 -39.17 -42.61 -59.97
N LYS A 120 -38.75 -41.77 -59.04
CA LYS A 120 -39.16 -40.36 -58.93
C LYS A 120 -38.64 -39.53 -60.11
N ALA A 121 -37.38 -39.70 -60.52
CA ALA A 121 -36.76 -39.03 -61.63
C ALA A 121 -37.48 -39.42 -62.97
N ASP A 122 -37.81 -40.71 -63.17
CA ASP A 122 -38.61 -41.17 -64.33
C ASP A 122 -40.00 -40.53 -64.33
N PHE A 123 -40.68 -40.49 -63.17
CA PHE A 123 -42.00 -39.87 -63.03
C PHE A 123 -41.95 -38.37 -63.35
N ASP A 124 -40.95 -37.66 -62.80
CA ASP A 124 -40.79 -36.22 -63.01
C ASP A 124 -40.45 -35.91 -64.51
N ALA A 125 -39.63 -36.72 -65.13
CA ALA A 125 -39.30 -36.59 -66.56
C ALA A 125 -40.51 -36.77 -67.45
N VAL A 126 -41.34 -37.82 -67.19
CA VAL A 126 -42.59 -38.06 -67.97
C VAL A 126 -43.63 -36.99 -67.68
N LYS A 127 -43.72 -36.52 -66.43
CA LYS A 127 -44.56 -35.42 -66.05
C LYS A 127 -44.22 -34.17 -66.86
N TYR A 128 -42.95 -33.81 -66.96
CA TYR A 128 -42.47 -32.71 -67.74
C TYR A 128 -42.81 -32.89 -69.24
N GLN A 129 -42.58 -34.07 -69.80
CA GLN A 129 -42.96 -34.35 -71.18
C GLN A 129 -44.43 -34.22 -71.43
N LEU A 130 -45.30 -34.61 -70.52
CA LEU A 130 -46.72 -34.47 -70.57
C LEU A 130 -47.17 -32.99 -70.55
N GLU A 131 -46.57 -32.20 -69.68
CA GLU A 131 -46.82 -30.76 -69.59
C GLU A 131 -46.39 -30.03 -70.88
N ASP A 132 -45.25 -30.39 -71.43
CA ASP A 132 -44.73 -29.87 -72.72
C ASP A 132 -45.64 -30.23 -73.88
N ALA A 133 -46.06 -31.50 -73.91
CA ALA A 133 -47.03 -31.98 -74.98
C ALA A 133 -48.39 -31.32 -74.90
N ARG A 134 -48.88 -31.07 -73.69
CA ARG A 134 -50.11 -30.26 -73.39
C ARG A 134 -49.98 -28.84 -73.90
N PHE A 135 -48.89 -28.26 -73.65
CA PHE A 135 -48.58 -26.92 -74.12
C PHE A 135 -48.53 -26.79 -75.59
N LYS A 136 -47.91 -27.83 -76.28
CA LYS A 136 -47.83 -27.93 -77.74
C LYS A 136 -49.10 -28.43 -78.40
N LYS A 137 -50.17 -28.70 -77.66
CA LYS A 137 -51.45 -29.26 -78.10
C LYS A 137 -51.35 -30.61 -78.91
N GLN A 138 -50.39 -31.47 -78.48
CA GLN A 138 -50.17 -32.80 -79.00
C GLN A 138 -51.04 -33.83 -78.28
N ASN A 139 -51.13 -35.05 -78.86
CA ASN A 139 -51.88 -36.15 -78.22
C ASN A 139 -51.19 -36.65 -76.96
N THR A 140 -51.85 -36.59 -75.81
CA THR A 140 -51.26 -36.85 -74.46
C THR A 140 -51.63 -38.24 -73.89
N GLU A 141 -52.53 -39.00 -74.50
CA GLU A 141 -53.11 -40.25 -73.97
C GLU A 141 -52.07 -41.30 -73.59
N LYS A 142 -50.99 -41.43 -74.33
CA LYS A 142 -49.90 -42.36 -74.05
C LYS A 142 -49.06 -41.92 -72.87
N LEU A 143 -48.77 -40.62 -72.74
CA LEU A 143 -47.98 -40.07 -71.69
C LEU A 143 -48.78 -40.04 -70.35
N GLU A 144 -50.08 -39.87 -70.41
CA GLU A 144 -50.95 -39.90 -69.20
C GLU A 144 -51.03 -41.32 -68.64
N LYS A 145 -51.07 -42.33 -69.47
CA LYS A 145 -51.03 -43.73 -69.05
C LYS A 145 -49.65 -44.10 -68.47
N GLN A 146 -48.56 -43.66 -69.07
CA GLN A 146 -47.23 -43.87 -68.56
C GLN A 146 -47.06 -43.16 -67.24
N LEU A 147 -47.49 -41.89 -67.08
CA LEU A 147 -47.40 -41.16 -65.83
C LEU A 147 -48.16 -41.87 -64.71
N LYS A 148 -49.35 -42.35 -64.96
CA LYS A 148 -50.14 -43.13 -63.96
C LYS A 148 -49.47 -44.39 -63.52
N GLN A 149 -48.77 -45.10 -64.41
CA GLN A 149 -47.98 -46.30 -64.04
C GLN A 149 -46.75 -45.97 -63.20
N LEU A 150 -46.06 -44.89 -63.57
CA LEU A 150 -44.89 -44.38 -62.80
C LEU A 150 -45.29 -43.81 -61.47
N ASP A 151 -46.43 -43.14 -61.33
CA ASP A 151 -46.95 -42.69 -60.02
C ASP A 151 -47.13 -43.85 -59.07
N ILE A 152 -47.77 -44.92 -59.50
CA ILE A 152 -47.95 -46.13 -58.70
C ILE A 152 -46.60 -46.78 -58.34
N LYS A 153 -45.66 -46.84 -59.28
CA LYS A 153 -44.32 -47.41 -59.05
C LYS A 153 -43.55 -46.60 -58.06
N THR A 154 -43.55 -45.24 -58.17
CA THR A 154 -42.87 -44.31 -57.31
C THR A 154 -43.46 -44.33 -55.89
N LYS A 155 -44.79 -44.34 -55.75
CA LYS A 155 -45.45 -44.47 -54.46
C LYS A 155 -45.11 -45.80 -53.74
N LYS A 156 -45.04 -46.89 -54.48
CA LYS A 156 -44.61 -48.18 -53.92
C LYS A 156 -43.14 -48.17 -53.48
N ALA A 157 -42.27 -47.56 -54.32
CA ALA A 157 -40.87 -47.46 -53.96
C ALA A 157 -40.62 -46.57 -52.76
N PHE A 158 -41.38 -45.47 -52.59
CA PHE A 158 -41.39 -44.60 -51.43
C PHE A 158 -41.78 -45.34 -50.16
N ILE A 159 -42.92 -46.03 -50.13
CA ILE A 159 -43.39 -46.79 -49.00
C ILE A 159 -42.37 -47.85 -48.56
N ILE A 160 -41.72 -48.49 -49.51
CA ILE A 160 -40.65 -49.48 -49.19
C ILE A 160 -39.44 -48.81 -48.56
N SER A 161 -38.98 -47.70 -49.11
CA SER A 161 -37.85 -46.91 -48.61
C SER A 161 -38.16 -46.39 -47.21
N GLU A 162 -39.34 -45.81 -46.98
CA GLU A 162 -39.80 -45.33 -45.71
C GLU A 162 -39.90 -46.47 -44.67
N SER A 163 -40.40 -47.61 -45.00
CA SER A 163 -40.50 -48.76 -44.09
C SER A 163 -39.15 -49.24 -43.61
N TYR A 164 -38.11 -49.29 -44.51
CA TYR A 164 -36.76 -49.60 -44.08
C TYR A 164 -36.11 -48.52 -43.21
N GLN A 165 -36.34 -47.22 -43.55
CA GLN A 165 -35.85 -46.12 -42.72
C GLN A 165 -36.44 -46.14 -41.31
N LEU A 166 -37.76 -46.33 -41.17
CA LEU A 166 -38.43 -46.46 -39.88
C LEU A 166 -37.91 -47.64 -39.06
N LYS A 167 -37.51 -48.70 -39.72
CA LYS A 167 -36.93 -49.86 -39.03
C LYS A 167 -35.52 -49.53 -38.50
N VAL A 168 -34.70 -48.82 -39.27
CA VAL A 168 -33.37 -48.31 -38.82
C VAL A 168 -33.55 -47.37 -37.65
N ASP A 169 -34.42 -46.36 -37.75
CA ASP A 169 -34.66 -45.38 -36.69
C ASP A 169 -35.13 -46.05 -35.40
N SER A 170 -35.94 -47.08 -35.48
CA SER A 170 -36.39 -47.85 -34.33
C SER A 170 -35.27 -48.62 -33.65
N LEU A 171 -34.41 -49.30 -34.44
CA LEU A 171 -33.26 -50.06 -33.92
C LEU A 171 -32.18 -49.13 -33.32
N GLU A 172 -31.93 -48.02 -33.97
CA GLU A 172 -31.01 -47.00 -33.47
C GLU A 172 -31.51 -46.34 -32.20
N SER A 173 -32.82 -46.10 -32.04
CA SER A 173 -33.44 -45.61 -30.77
C SER A 173 -33.20 -46.59 -29.62
N ILE A 174 -33.41 -47.90 -29.85
CA ILE A 174 -33.18 -48.92 -28.79
C ILE A 174 -31.71 -48.91 -28.35
N THR A 175 -30.76 -48.84 -29.26
CA THR A 175 -29.34 -48.81 -28.94
C THR A 175 -28.95 -47.49 -28.25
N ARG A 176 -29.54 -46.35 -28.66
CA ARG A 176 -29.34 -45.05 -28.05
C ARG A 176 -29.83 -45.02 -26.62
N ASP A 177 -31.01 -45.54 -26.35
CA ASP A 177 -31.62 -45.55 -25.02
C ASP A 177 -30.84 -46.45 -24.07
N LEU A 178 -30.31 -47.57 -24.52
CA LEU A 178 -29.45 -48.47 -23.74
C LEU A 178 -28.16 -47.79 -23.29
N ASN A 179 -27.55 -46.92 -24.15
CA ASN A 179 -26.32 -46.21 -23.86
C ASN A 179 -26.54 -44.88 -23.12
N ALA A 180 -27.67 -44.24 -23.27
CA ALA A 180 -27.94 -42.93 -22.73
C ALA A 180 -27.86 -42.88 -21.20
N SER A 181 -28.33 -43.92 -20.52
CA SER A 181 -28.33 -44.02 -19.07
C SER A 181 -26.91 -44.14 -18.49
N ILE A 182 -26.07 -44.96 -19.14
CA ILE A 182 -24.64 -45.09 -18.74
C ILE A 182 -23.90 -43.79 -18.98
N LYS A 183 -24.11 -43.19 -20.16
CA LYS A 183 -23.49 -41.91 -20.50
C LYS A 183 -23.83 -40.79 -19.49
N LYS A 184 -25.09 -40.66 -19.10
CA LYS A 184 -25.54 -39.67 -18.11
C LYS A 184 -24.82 -39.84 -16.78
N THR A 185 -24.71 -41.09 -16.26
CA THR A 185 -24.02 -41.36 -15.00
C THR A 185 -22.53 -41.10 -15.11
N ASN A 186 -21.90 -41.42 -16.25
CA ASN A 186 -20.50 -41.07 -16.49
C ASN A 186 -20.28 -39.54 -16.57
N ASP A 187 -21.19 -38.79 -17.18
CA ASP A 187 -21.11 -37.33 -17.26
C ASP A 187 -21.26 -36.70 -15.84
N GLU A 188 -22.11 -37.21 -14.99
CA GLU A 188 -22.27 -36.83 -13.59
C GLU A 188 -21.01 -37.16 -12.76
N LEU A 189 -20.45 -38.36 -12.90
CA LEU A 189 -19.15 -38.74 -12.29
C LEU A 189 -18.02 -37.86 -12.74
N PHE A 190 -17.94 -37.53 -14.03
CA PHE A 190 -16.90 -36.67 -14.61
C PHE A 190 -16.93 -35.27 -13.97
N VAL A 191 -18.09 -34.72 -13.66
CA VAL A 191 -18.19 -33.43 -12.95
C VAL A 191 -17.53 -33.52 -11.58
N LEU A 192 -17.73 -34.62 -10.84
CA LEU A 192 -17.13 -34.82 -9.52
C LEU A 192 -15.64 -35.09 -9.56
N THR A 193 -15.16 -35.85 -10.57
CA THR A 193 -13.76 -36.26 -10.70
C THR A 193 -12.87 -35.26 -11.47
N LYS A 194 -13.48 -34.25 -12.09
CA LYS A 194 -12.79 -33.30 -13.01
C LYS A 194 -11.48 -32.76 -12.47
N ASP A 195 -11.48 -32.28 -11.23
CA ASP A 195 -10.30 -31.65 -10.62
C ASP A 195 -9.18 -32.68 -10.41
N ARG A 196 -9.52 -33.88 -9.91
CA ARG A 196 -8.57 -34.99 -9.76
C ARG A 196 -7.98 -35.41 -11.12
N ASP A 197 -8.82 -35.60 -12.12
CA ASP A 197 -8.40 -36.02 -13.45
C ASP A 197 -7.49 -34.98 -14.14
N LEU A 198 -7.70 -33.69 -13.85
CA LEU A 198 -6.78 -32.60 -14.28
C LEU A 198 -5.41 -32.73 -13.61
N LEU A 199 -5.38 -32.98 -12.31
CA LEU A 199 -4.13 -33.21 -11.56
C LEU A 199 -3.41 -34.48 -12.05
N GLU A 200 -4.13 -35.57 -12.34
CA GLU A 200 -3.54 -36.81 -12.92
C GLU A 200 -2.94 -36.55 -14.30
N ARG A 201 -3.59 -35.76 -15.13
CA ARG A 201 -3.01 -35.33 -16.43
C ARG A 201 -1.78 -34.46 -16.25
N GLN A 202 -1.77 -33.58 -15.24
CA GLN A 202 -0.59 -32.81 -14.89
C GLN A 202 0.54 -33.72 -14.42
N LEU A 203 0.26 -34.67 -13.53
CA LEU A 203 1.21 -35.63 -13.01
C LEU A 203 1.81 -36.49 -14.16
N SER A 204 0.98 -36.93 -15.12
CA SER A 204 1.45 -37.71 -16.27
C SER A 204 2.43 -36.99 -17.18
N LYS A 205 2.49 -35.64 -17.11
CA LYS A 205 3.47 -34.82 -17.84
C LYS A 205 4.72 -34.54 -17.02
N LEU A 206 4.59 -34.49 -15.69
CA LEU A 206 5.67 -34.14 -14.77
C LEU A 206 6.45 -35.36 -14.29
N ASP A 207 5.73 -36.44 -13.91
CA ASP A 207 6.34 -37.60 -13.24
C ASP A 207 6.86 -38.61 -14.28
N PRO A 208 8.17 -38.90 -14.27
CA PRO A 208 8.74 -39.91 -15.14
C PRO A 208 8.12 -41.31 -14.96
N GLU A 209 7.59 -41.62 -13.78
CA GLU A 209 6.93 -42.91 -13.53
C GLU A 209 5.53 -43.01 -14.17
N ALA A 210 4.81 -41.88 -14.19
CA ALA A 210 3.48 -41.77 -14.75
C ALA A 210 3.46 -41.49 -16.27
N MET A 211 4.62 -41.13 -16.86
CA MET A 211 4.73 -40.83 -18.29
C MET A 211 4.57 -42.07 -19.17
N SER A 212 4.01 -41.87 -20.39
CA SER A 212 4.04 -42.89 -21.44
C SER A 212 5.47 -43.26 -21.87
N LEU A 213 5.66 -44.48 -22.36
CA LEU A 213 6.99 -44.95 -22.82
C LEU A 213 7.58 -44.03 -23.91
N SER A 214 6.76 -43.51 -24.83
CA SER A 214 7.19 -42.57 -25.85
C SER A 214 7.72 -41.28 -25.28
N ASN A 215 7.04 -40.73 -24.26
CA ASN A 215 7.48 -39.50 -23.59
C ASN A 215 8.73 -39.71 -22.73
N LYS A 216 8.86 -40.87 -22.06
CA LYS A 216 10.08 -41.23 -21.35
C LYS A 216 11.30 -41.27 -22.30
N VAL A 217 11.18 -41.93 -23.41
CA VAL A 217 12.26 -42.01 -24.40
C VAL A 217 12.56 -40.63 -24.99
N ALA A 218 11.55 -39.86 -25.33
CA ALA A 218 11.73 -38.49 -25.85
C ALA A 218 12.50 -37.59 -24.87
N ASN A 219 12.12 -37.63 -23.57
CA ASN A 219 12.79 -36.81 -22.57
C ASN A 219 14.25 -37.26 -22.31
N ILE A 220 14.51 -38.57 -22.30
CA ILE A 220 15.88 -39.08 -22.18
C ILE A 220 16.73 -38.63 -23.39
N VAL A 221 16.18 -38.69 -24.62
CA VAL A 221 16.88 -38.25 -25.84
C VAL A 221 17.16 -36.74 -25.79
N ARG A 222 16.18 -35.95 -25.34
CA ARG A 222 16.33 -34.49 -25.21
C ARG A 222 17.38 -34.09 -24.17
N ASP A 223 17.55 -34.87 -23.10
CA ASP A 223 18.54 -34.62 -22.05
C ASP A 223 19.93 -35.20 -22.35
N LEU A 224 20.15 -35.74 -23.55
CA LEU A 224 21.50 -36.21 -23.93
C LEU A 224 22.42 -35.02 -24.27
N PRO A 225 23.73 -35.11 -23.91
CA PRO A 225 24.71 -34.09 -24.28
C PRO A 225 24.67 -33.81 -25.79
N VAL A 226 24.77 -32.52 -26.19
CA VAL A 226 24.64 -32.03 -27.59
C VAL A 226 23.18 -31.95 -28.07
N ILE A 227 22.28 -32.87 -27.71
CA ILE A 227 20.87 -32.82 -28.12
C ILE A 227 20.13 -31.79 -27.24
N ASP A 228 20.47 -31.71 -25.95
CA ASP A 228 19.92 -30.70 -25.04
C ASP A 228 20.24 -29.26 -25.47
N PHE A 229 21.26 -29.06 -26.31
CA PHE A 229 21.53 -27.76 -26.95
C PHE A 229 20.49 -27.35 -28.02
N ILE A 230 19.90 -28.34 -28.71
CA ILE A 230 18.95 -28.09 -29.82
C ILE A 230 17.51 -27.92 -29.32
N ASP A 231 17.08 -28.83 -28.42
CA ASP A 231 15.73 -28.86 -27.84
C ASP A 231 15.79 -29.24 -26.35
N PRO A 232 16.20 -28.30 -25.46
CA PRO A 232 16.47 -28.62 -24.09
C PRO A 232 15.21 -29.00 -23.32
N TYR A 233 15.32 -30.05 -22.47
CA TYR A 233 14.28 -30.39 -21.52
C TYR A 233 14.27 -29.45 -20.30
N TYR A 234 15.44 -29.06 -19.84
CA TYR A 234 15.65 -27.98 -18.86
C TYR A 234 16.21 -26.76 -19.60
N GLU A 235 15.62 -25.59 -19.38
CA GLU A 235 15.94 -24.40 -20.15
C GLU A 235 16.27 -23.19 -19.28
N VAL A 236 17.03 -22.26 -19.85
CA VAL A 236 17.24 -20.94 -19.27
C VAL A 236 15.98 -20.11 -19.49
N LYS A 237 15.17 -19.97 -18.43
CA LYS A 237 13.98 -19.12 -18.48
C LYS A 237 14.39 -17.66 -18.41
N GLN A 238 13.89 -16.84 -19.31
CA GLN A 238 14.21 -15.41 -19.33
C GLN A 238 12.99 -14.56 -19.63
N VAL A 239 12.99 -13.37 -19.03
CA VAL A 239 12.06 -12.28 -19.33
C VAL A 239 12.84 -11.18 -20.02
N VAL A 240 12.36 -10.69 -21.15
CA VAL A 240 12.96 -9.57 -21.90
C VAL A 240 12.03 -8.38 -21.83
N VAL A 241 12.46 -7.31 -21.14
CA VAL A 241 11.69 -6.08 -20.99
C VAL A 241 12.26 -5.05 -21.95
N ASN A 242 11.62 -4.90 -23.12
CA ASN A 242 12.13 -4.08 -24.21
C ASN A 242 12.18 -2.58 -23.88
N ASP A 243 11.23 -2.10 -23.10
CA ASP A 243 11.07 -0.68 -22.77
C ASP A 243 12.05 -0.22 -21.69
N LEU A 244 12.50 -1.14 -20.81
CA LEU A 244 13.52 -0.85 -19.82
C LEU A 244 14.90 -1.16 -20.37
N LYS A 245 15.80 -0.20 -20.30
CA LYS A 245 17.17 -0.34 -20.80
C LYS A 245 18.17 -0.53 -19.66
N GLU A 246 19.14 -1.38 -19.89
CA GLU A 246 20.30 -1.58 -19.04
C GLU A 246 21.54 -1.08 -19.81
N ASP A 247 22.39 -0.26 -19.19
CA ASP A 247 23.63 0.17 -19.81
C ASP A 247 24.65 -0.96 -19.73
N LEU A 248 24.93 -1.55 -20.88
CA LEU A 248 26.00 -2.53 -21.05
C LEU A 248 27.06 -1.94 -21.96
N ILE A 249 28.20 -1.58 -21.39
CA ILE A 249 29.37 -1.08 -22.15
C ILE A 249 28.96 0.14 -23.00
N TYR A 250 28.35 1.15 -22.39
CA TYR A 250 27.88 2.41 -23.01
C TYR A 250 26.80 2.23 -24.10
N MET A 251 26.10 1.11 -24.11
CA MET A 251 24.96 0.87 -25.01
C MET A 251 23.72 0.51 -24.18
N GLY A 252 22.61 1.21 -24.40
CA GLY A 252 21.30 0.91 -23.82
C GLY A 252 20.70 -0.35 -24.45
N MET A 253 20.88 -1.50 -23.80
CA MET A 253 20.31 -2.78 -24.24
C MET A 253 19.01 -3.07 -23.51
N PRO A 254 18.04 -3.80 -24.12
CA PRO A 254 16.86 -4.28 -23.41
C PRO A 254 17.24 -5.05 -22.15
N LYS A 255 16.50 -4.83 -21.08
CA LYS A 255 16.70 -5.54 -19.81
C LYS A 255 16.32 -6.99 -19.95
N VAL A 256 17.17 -7.90 -19.49
CA VAL A 256 16.97 -9.36 -19.59
C VAL A 256 17.17 -9.98 -18.23
N ASP A 257 16.13 -10.60 -17.69
CA ASP A 257 16.13 -11.26 -16.39
C ASP A 257 15.97 -12.78 -16.54
N ARG A 258 16.95 -13.54 -16.01
CA ARG A 258 17.00 -15.01 -16.01
C ARG A 258 16.79 -15.63 -14.63
N CYS A 259 16.34 -14.85 -13.67
CA CYS A 259 16.14 -15.26 -12.28
C CYS A 259 15.23 -16.48 -12.13
N MET A 260 14.17 -16.57 -12.97
CA MET A 260 13.25 -17.73 -13.01
C MET A 260 13.92 -19.06 -13.39
N THR A 261 15.14 -19.02 -13.90
CA THR A 261 15.90 -20.25 -14.21
C THR A 261 16.19 -21.05 -12.93
N CYS A 262 16.43 -20.36 -11.80
CA CYS A 262 16.66 -20.95 -10.48
C CYS A 262 15.45 -20.76 -9.53
N HIS A 263 14.79 -19.59 -9.56
CA HIS A 263 13.60 -19.28 -8.76
C HIS A 263 12.34 -19.80 -9.46
N VAL A 264 12.23 -21.12 -9.60
CA VAL A 264 11.24 -21.79 -10.46
C VAL A 264 9.82 -21.75 -9.89
N GLY A 265 9.69 -21.55 -8.57
CA GLY A 265 8.41 -21.42 -7.86
C GLY A 265 7.90 -19.99 -7.71
N ILE A 266 8.66 -18.99 -8.14
CA ILE A 266 8.45 -17.58 -7.83
C ILE A 266 7.08 -17.03 -8.26
N ASP A 267 6.54 -17.52 -9.37
CA ASP A 267 5.24 -17.14 -9.96
C ASP A 267 4.12 -18.16 -9.71
N LYS A 268 4.38 -19.17 -8.85
CA LYS A 268 3.45 -20.27 -8.57
C LYS A 268 2.93 -20.18 -7.14
N ALA A 269 1.61 -20.22 -6.95
CA ALA A 269 0.99 -20.32 -5.64
C ALA A 269 1.20 -21.70 -5.00
N GLY A 270 1.22 -21.72 -3.64
CA GLY A 270 1.31 -22.95 -2.85
C GLY A 270 2.72 -23.50 -2.66
N TYR A 271 3.73 -22.63 -2.73
CA TYR A 271 5.13 -22.90 -2.38
C TYR A 271 5.67 -21.86 -1.39
N GLU A 272 4.77 -21.22 -0.61
CA GLU A 272 5.11 -20.16 0.34
C GLU A 272 6.10 -20.65 1.41
N ASP A 273 5.94 -21.90 1.85
CA ASP A 273 6.80 -22.54 2.86
C ASP A 273 7.98 -23.33 2.25
N ALA A 274 8.13 -23.31 0.93
CA ALA A 274 9.22 -24.02 0.27
C ALA A 274 10.57 -23.34 0.56
N PRO A 275 11.68 -24.11 0.66
CA PRO A 275 13.00 -23.52 0.89
C PRO A 275 13.45 -22.70 -0.32
N GLN A 276 14.25 -21.64 -0.06
CA GLN A 276 14.87 -20.87 -1.14
C GLN A 276 15.79 -21.76 -2.00
N PRO A 277 15.74 -21.60 -3.35
CA PRO A 277 15.08 -20.54 -4.14
C PRO A 277 13.69 -20.89 -4.68
N TYR A 278 12.96 -21.84 -4.10
CA TYR A 278 11.71 -22.42 -4.63
C TYR A 278 10.44 -21.74 -4.10
N THR A 279 10.59 -20.81 -3.16
CA THR A 279 9.48 -20.11 -2.49
C THR A 279 8.69 -19.28 -3.49
N THR A 280 7.36 -19.27 -3.36
CA THR A 280 6.44 -18.32 -4.01
C THR A 280 6.84 -16.89 -3.68
N HIS A 281 6.71 -15.94 -4.62
CA HIS A 281 6.93 -14.53 -4.33
C HIS A 281 5.93 -14.06 -3.25
N PRO A 282 6.38 -13.42 -2.17
CA PRO A 282 5.46 -12.82 -1.20
C PRO A 282 4.50 -11.87 -1.91
N ARG A 283 3.20 -11.94 -1.58
CA ARG A 283 2.16 -11.10 -2.19
C ARG A 283 2.13 -11.24 -3.73
N LEU A 284 1.99 -12.48 -4.20
CA LEU A 284 1.96 -12.82 -5.64
C LEU A 284 0.84 -12.11 -6.40
N ASP A 285 -0.25 -11.75 -5.74
CA ASP A 285 -1.37 -10.96 -6.23
C ASP A 285 -1.00 -9.51 -6.59
N GLU A 286 -0.01 -8.94 -5.94
CA GLU A 286 0.48 -7.58 -6.20
C GLU A 286 1.75 -7.56 -7.07
N PHE A 287 2.61 -8.58 -6.95
CA PHE A 287 3.91 -8.65 -7.60
C PHE A 287 4.13 -9.99 -8.32
N ALA A 288 4.84 -9.94 -9.43
CA ALA A 288 5.28 -11.10 -10.21
C ALA A 288 4.17 -11.94 -10.89
N GLY A 289 2.96 -12.02 -10.35
CA GLY A 289 1.85 -12.74 -10.97
C GLY A 289 1.42 -12.15 -12.31
N GLY A 290 0.91 -12.99 -13.23
CA GLY A 290 0.52 -12.54 -14.57
C GLY A 290 -0.68 -11.58 -14.58
N SER A 291 -1.53 -11.59 -13.55
CA SER A 291 -2.67 -10.67 -13.34
C SER A 291 -2.41 -9.58 -12.31
N SER A 292 -1.19 -9.54 -11.74
CA SER A 292 -0.81 -8.52 -10.77
C SER A 292 -0.61 -7.15 -11.42
N PRO A 293 -0.67 -6.06 -10.67
CA PRO A 293 -0.30 -4.72 -11.17
C PRO A 293 1.15 -4.63 -11.66
N HIS A 294 2.04 -5.53 -11.20
CA HIS A 294 3.44 -5.59 -11.57
C HIS A 294 3.81 -6.97 -12.15
N PRO A 295 3.29 -7.35 -13.35
CA PRO A 295 3.59 -8.64 -13.94
C PRO A 295 5.08 -8.71 -14.35
N MET A 296 5.70 -9.87 -14.10
CA MET A 296 7.12 -10.09 -14.44
C MET A 296 7.44 -9.82 -15.91
N SER A 297 6.49 -10.12 -16.81
CA SER A 297 6.67 -9.91 -18.26
C SER A 297 6.91 -8.45 -18.62
N GLU A 298 6.45 -7.52 -17.81
CA GLU A 298 6.53 -6.07 -18.07
C GLU A 298 7.62 -5.35 -17.27
N TYR A 299 7.90 -5.81 -16.05
CA TYR A 299 8.84 -5.14 -15.16
C TYR A 299 10.14 -5.93 -14.94
N GLY A 300 10.13 -7.24 -15.14
CA GLY A 300 11.24 -8.13 -14.79
C GLY A 300 11.44 -8.20 -13.27
N CYS A 301 12.54 -8.79 -12.85
CA CYS A 301 12.90 -8.96 -11.44
C CYS A 301 13.88 -7.88 -10.97
N THR A 302 14.92 -7.61 -11.79
CA THR A 302 16.00 -6.70 -11.42
C THR A 302 15.62 -5.23 -11.41
N SER A 303 14.41 -4.88 -11.87
CA SER A 303 13.87 -3.50 -11.75
C SER A 303 13.62 -3.12 -10.29
N CYS A 304 13.16 -4.10 -9.49
CA CYS A 304 12.92 -3.93 -8.06
C CYS A 304 14.11 -4.40 -7.20
N HIS A 305 14.65 -5.60 -7.50
CA HIS A 305 15.67 -6.23 -6.66
C HIS A 305 17.12 -5.79 -6.94
N GLY A 306 17.37 -5.13 -8.07
CA GLY A 306 18.74 -4.93 -8.55
C GLY A 306 19.39 -6.25 -9.00
N GLY A 307 20.72 -6.31 -8.98
CA GLY A 307 21.46 -7.50 -9.40
C GLY A 307 21.76 -7.54 -10.89
N ARG A 308 22.31 -8.67 -11.36
CA ARG A 308 22.66 -8.91 -12.77
C ARG A 308 21.70 -9.92 -13.37
N GLY A 309 20.65 -9.43 -14.04
CA GLY A 309 19.56 -10.24 -14.59
C GLY A 309 20.01 -11.31 -15.59
N ARG A 310 21.14 -11.08 -16.31
CA ARG A 310 21.73 -12.03 -17.26
C ARG A 310 22.52 -13.18 -16.61
N GLY A 311 22.73 -13.14 -15.29
CA GLY A 311 23.38 -14.21 -14.54
C GLY A 311 22.57 -15.50 -14.56
N THR A 312 23.25 -16.65 -14.56
CA THR A 312 22.63 -17.99 -14.52
C THR A 312 23.16 -18.84 -13.37
N ASP A 313 23.94 -18.26 -12.47
CA ASP A 313 24.40 -18.89 -11.23
C ASP A 313 24.30 -17.90 -10.05
N PHE A 314 24.47 -18.41 -8.82
CA PHE A 314 24.28 -17.65 -7.62
C PHE A 314 25.18 -16.40 -7.49
N ILE A 315 26.47 -16.52 -7.89
CA ILE A 315 27.45 -15.43 -7.79
C ILE A 315 27.24 -14.43 -8.94
N SER A 316 27.14 -14.93 -10.19
CA SER A 316 27.05 -14.06 -11.37
C SER A 316 25.75 -13.26 -11.45
N SER A 317 24.70 -13.65 -10.69
CA SER A 317 23.46 -12.88 -10.53
C SER A 317 23.59 -11.71 -9.56
N GLY A 318 24.70 -11.65 -8.81
CA GLY A 318 25.02 -10.52 -7.92
C GLY A 318 24.28 -10.56 -6.57
N HIS A 319 23.93 -11.76 -6.06
CA HIS A 319 23.32 -11.92 -4.74
C HIS A 319 24.21 -11.32 -3.65
N MET A 320 23.58 -10.56 -2.74
CA MET A 320 24.25 -9.96 -1.59
C MET A 320 23.66 -10.50 -0.29
N PRO A 321 24.49 -10.89 0.69
CA PRO A 321 24.02 -11.36 1.98
C PRO A 321 23.43 -10.21 2.79
N ARG A 322 22.43 -10.54 3.62
CA ARG A 322 21.78 -9.59 4.52
C ARG A 322 22.69 -9.13 5.65
N ASP A 323 23.51 -10.06 6.17
CA ASP A 323 24.38 -9.87 7.33
C ASP A 323 25.61 -10.80 7.26
N GLU A 324 26.56 -10.62 8.17
CA GLU A 324 27.78 -11.44 8.24
C GLU A 324 27.51 -12.92 8.56
N LYS A 325 26.40 -13.25 9.24
CA LYS A 325 26.01 -14.64 9.52
C LYS A 325 25.63 -15.32 8.20
N GLN A 326 24.76 -14.69 7.40
CA GLN A 326 24.34 -15.20 6.10
C GLN A 326 25.51 -15.24 5.11
N LYS A 327 26.42 -14.28 5.15
CA LYS A 327 27.66 -14.28 4.35
C LYS A 327 28.53 -15.50 4.64
N LYS A 328 28.73 -15.85 5.93
CA LYS A 328 29.48 -17.07 6.32
C LYS A 328 28.79 -18.33 5.84
N GLU A 329 27.49 -18.41 5.96
CA GLU A 329 26.68 -19.51 5.46
C GLU A 329 26.80 -19.65 3.94
N TRP A 330 26.66 -18.56 3.19
CA TRP A 330 26.74 -18.56 1.73
C TRP A 330 28.14 -18.88 1.19
N LYS A 331 29.19 -18.43 1.88
CA LYS A 331 30.58 -18.86 1.57
C LYS A 331 30.70 -20.38 1.65
N LYS A 332 30.11 -21.00 2.66
CA LYS A 332 30.17 -22.46 2.86
C LYS A 332 29.27 -23.23 1.85
N LYS A 333 28.07 -22.74 1.61
CA LYS A 333 27.05 -23.46 0.81
C LYS A 333 27.19 -23.24 -0.69
N TYR A 334 27.52 -22.02 -1.11
CA TYR A 334 27.53 -21.61 -2.52
C TYR A 334 28.92 -21.21 -3.01
N ASN A 335 29.95 -21.30 -2.20
CA ASN A 335 31.29 -20.71 -2.46
C ASN A 335 31.15 -19.21 -2.84
N TRP A 336 30.25 -18.51 -2.15
CA TRP A 336 29.93 -17.12 -2.47
C TRP A 336 31.14 -16.22 -2.35
N ASP A 337 31.32 -15.36 -3.34
CA ASP A 337 32.27 -14.28 -3.35
C ASP A 337 31.63 -13.02 -3.96
N TYR A 338 32.27 -11.90 -3.76
CA TYR A 338 31.80 -10.59 -4.13
C TYR A 338 31.97 -10.34 -5.64
N LEU A 339 30.89 -9.86 -6.32
CA LEU A 339 30.95 -9.53 -7.73
C LEU A 339 31.56 -8.11 -7.93
N HIS A 340 32.87 -7.98 -8.01
CA HIS A 340 33.61 -6.72 -7.96
C HIS A 340 33.29 -5.74 -9.10
N TYR A 341 33.08 -6.23 -10.30
CA TYR A 341 32.94 -5.41 -11.53
C TYR A 341 31.49 -5.06 -11.87
N TRP A 342 30.52 -5.37 -10.99
CA TRP A 342 29.10 -5.06 -11.19
C TRP A 342 28.63 -4.08 -10.10
N GLU A 343 28.33 -2.83 -10.52
CA GLU A 343 27.94 -1.75 -9.60
C GLU A 343 26.56 -1.95 -8.98
N ASN A 344 25.58 -2.39 -9.81
CA ASN A 344 24.19 -2.56 -9.39
C ASN A 344 23.93 -3.97 -8.83
N LYS A 345 24.54 -4.28 -7.69
CA LYS A 345 24.36 -5.56 -7.01
C LYS A 345 22.91 -5.73 -6.55
N MET A 346 22.50 -6.98 -6.31
CA MET A 346 21.18 -7.25 -5.75
C MET A 346 21.07 -6.61 -4.37
N LEU A 347 19.94 -5.94 -4.12
CA LEU A 347 19.67 -5.36 -2.80
C LEU A 347 19.44 -6.48 -1.79
N PRO A 348 20.05 -6.43 -0.59
CA PRO A 348 19.63 -7.28 0.52
C PRO A 348 18.12 -7.12 0.78
N VAL A 349 17.46 -8.18 1.24
CA VAL A 349 16.00 -8.26 1.34
C VAL A 349 15.36 -7.07 2.09
N GLN A 350 16.03 -6.57 3.15
CA GLN A 350 15.56 -5.43 3.93
C GLN A 350 15.52 -4.10 3.16
N TYR A 351 16.22 -3.99 2.02
CA TYR A 351 16.29 -2.78 1.19
C TYR A 351 15.58 -2.93 -0.17
N THR A 352 14.91 -4.05 -0.42
CA THR A 352 14.27 -4.35 -1.72
C THR A 352 13.25 -3.29 -2.14
N GLU A 353 12.51 -2.73 -1.17
CA GLU A 353 11.50 -1.70 -1.42
C GLU A 353 12.07 -0.39 -1.98
N ALA A 354 13.40 -0.20 -1.94
CA ALA A 354 14.07 0.91 -2.63
C ALA A 354 13.71 0.96 -4.12
N GLY A 355 13.51 -0.20 -4.76
CA GLY A 355 13.08 -0.30 -6.15
C GLY A 355 11.73 0.36 -6.45
N CYS A 356 10.82 0.41 -5.47
CA CYS A 356 9.48 1.00 -5.63
C CYS A 356 9.54 2.52 -5.84
N PHE A 357 10.49 3.20 -5.19
CA PHE A 357 10.62 4.66 -5.27
C PHE A 357 10.85 5.17 -6.70
N LYS A 358 11.48 4.37 -7.57
CA LYS A 358 11.75 4.73 -8.98
C LYS A 358 10.49 5.12 -9.76
N CYS A 359 9.37 4.44 -9.49
CA CYS A 359 8.09 4.67 -10.16
C CYS A 359 7.08 5.37 -9.26
N HIS A 360 7.13 5.14 -7.94
CA HIS A 360 6.17 5.61 -6.94
C HIS A 360 6.71 6.75 -6.08
N GLY A 361 7.73 7.48 -6.55
CA GLY A 361 8.31 8.60 -5.82
C GLY A 361 7.32 9.71 -5.46
N ASP A 362 6.22 9.87 -6.18
CA ASP A 362 5.16 10.85 -5.90
C ASP A 362 4.15 10.37 -4.84
N ASN A 363 4.09 9.07 -4.56
CA ASN A 363 3.11 8.49 -3.63
C ASN A 363 3.58 8.60 -2.16
N MET A 364 2.61 8.73 -1.24
CA MET A 364 2.83 8.71 0.20
C MET A 364 1.52 8.31 0.92
N PRO A 365 1.41 7.11 1.51
CA PRO A 365 2.40 6.04 1.51
C PRO A 365 2.52 5.32 0.16
N VAL A 366 3.57 4.53 -0.03
CA VAL A 366 3.69 3.62 -1.18
C VAL A 366 3.03 2.30 -0.78
N LYS A 367 1.86 2.02 -1.37
CA LYS A 367 1.12 0.78 -1.08
C LYS A 367 1.99 -0.45 -1.36
N GLY A 368 2.02 -1.38 -0.42
CA GLY A 368 2.84 -2.58 -0.54
C GLY A 368 4.32 -2.42 -0.20
N ALA A 369 4.77 -1.21 0.17
CA ALA A 369 6.15 -0.92 0.55
C ALA A 369 6.22 -0.22 1.93
N PRO A 370 5.95 -0.95 3.04
CA PRO A 370 5.90 -0.36 4.38
C PRO A 370 7.25 0.18 4.86
N VAL A 371 8.37 -0.45 4.48
CA VAL A 371 9.72 0.01 4.87
C VAL A 371 10.04 1.32 4.17
N LEU A 372 9.76 1.42 2.87
CA LEU A 372 9.94 2.67 2.11
C LEU A 372 9.04 3.78 2.65
N SER A 373 7.76 3.47 2.92
CA SER A 373 6.80 4.43 3.48
C SER A 373 7.25 4.97 4.84
N LEU A 374 7.75 4.10 5.72
CA LEU A 374 8.35 4.50 6.99
C LEU A 374 9.57 5.40 6.76
N GLY A 375 10.45 5.05 5.80
CA GLY A 375 11.63 5.85 5.45
C GLY A 375 11.27 7.25 4.95
N MET A 376 10.26 7.38 4.10
CA MET A 376 9.76 8.67 3.64
C MET A 376 9.17 9.51 4.78
N SER A 377 8.39 8.89 5.67
CA SER A 377 7.83 9.56 6.86
C SER A 377 8.91 9.99 7.85
N THR A 378 9.87 9.12 8.15
CA THR A 378 11.01 9.44 9.02
C THR A 378 11.85 10.58 8.42
N PHE A 379 12.11 10.55 7.11
CA PHE A 379 12.83 11.61 6.39
C PHE A 379 12.14 12.97 6.51
N GLU A 380 10.80 12.98 6.40
CA GLU A 380 9.99 14.19 6.56
C GLU A 380 9.97 14.67 8.01
N LYS A 381 9.76 13.77 8.98
CA LYS A 381 9.69 14.12 10.41
C LYS A 381 11.03 14.60 10.97
N ALA A 382 12.10 13.89 10.67
CA ALA A 382 13.45 14.31 11.06
C ALA A 382 13.93 15.55 10.31
N GLY A 383 13.22 15.97 9.26
CA GLY A 383 13.54 17.17 8.51
C GLY A 383 14.82 17.08 7.68
N CYS A 384 15.20 15.89 7.22
CA CYS A 384 16.42 15.68 6.43
C CYS A 384 16.46 16.57 5.17
N TYR A 385 15.28 16.79 4.54
CA TYR A 385 15.11 17.64 3.36
C TYR A 385 15.46 19.12 3.59
N SER A 386 15.41 19.58 4.83
CA SER A 386 15.71 20.99 5.14
C SER A 386 17.21 21.30 5.05
N CYS A 387 18.06 20.33 5.39
CA CYS A 387 19.51 20.41 5.17
C CYS A 387 19.92 19.86 3.81
N HIS A 388 19.30 18.79 3.34
CA HIS A 388 19.60 18.09 2.11
C HIS A 388 18.57 18.41 1.02
N GLN A 389 18.94 19.16 0.00
CA GLN A 389 18.03 19.51 -1.08
C GLN A 389 17.50 18.27 -1.78
N MET A 390 16.16 18.20 -1.90
CA MET A 390 15.45 17.21 -2.68
C MET A 390 14.24 17.84 -3.38
N ASP A 391 14.07 17.56 -4.66
CA ASP A 391 13.03 18.19 -5.49
C ASP A 391 11.63 17.89 -4.97
N ARG A 392 11.41 16.66 -4.47
CA ARG A 392 10.11 16.24 -3.88
C ARG A 392 9.67 17.11 -2.71
N TRP A 393 10.59 17.59 -1.89
CA TRP A 393 10.31 18.39 -0.70
C TRP A 393 10.79 19.86 -0.83
N ALA A 394 10.98 20.35 -2.07
CA ALA A 394 11.49 21.71 -2.30
C ALA A 394 10.61 22.80 -1.68
N ASP A 395 9.28 22.59 -1.70
CA ASP A 395 8.30 23.52 -1.17
C ASP A 395 7.79 23.14 0.23
N ALA A 396 8.39 22.12 0.86
CA ALA A 396 7.97 21.68 2.20
C ALA A 396 8.35 22.73 3.26
N PRO A 397 7.47 22.98 4.24
CA PRO A 397 7.76 23.93 5.33
C PRO A 397 8.92 23.41 6.20
N LYS A 398 9.62 24.31 6.87
CA LYS A 398 10.68 23.93 7.80
C LYS A 398 10.11 23.07 8.94
N PRO A 399 10.77 21.96 9.33
CA PRO A 399 10.22 21.00 10.30
C PRO A 399 10.25 21.50 11.74
N GLY A 400 11.19 22.37 12.06
CA GLY A 400 11.31 22.96 13.38
C GLY A 400 10.42 24.20 13.59
N PRO A 401 10.08 24.57 14.83
CA PRO A 401 9.29 25.75 15.11
C PRO A 401 10.03 27.03 14.68
N SER A 402 9.28 28.07 14.33
CA SER A 402 9.84 29.40 14.12
C SER A 402 10.47 29.93 15.42
N LEU A 403 11.68 30.49 15.31
CA LEU A 403 12.39 31.13 16.41
C LEU A 403 12.30 32.67 16.39
N TYR A 404 11.49 33.23 15.50
CA TYR A 404 11.32 34.70 15.41
C TYR A 404 10.82 35.34 16.70
N LYS A 405 9.98 34.63 17.48
CA LYS A 405 9.35 35.15 18.71
C LYS A 405 9.72 34.31 19.94
N MET A 406 10.90 33.69 19.95
CA MET A 406 11.24 32.69 20.97
C MET A 406 11.35 33.22 22.39
N ALA A 407 11.75 34.47 22.57
CA ALA A 407 11.90 35.12 23.90
C ALA A 407 10.56 35.20 24.68
N SER A 408 9.43 35.16 23.96
CA SER A 408 8.10 35.13 24.58
C SER A 408 7.72 33.72 25.11
N LYS A 409 8.38 32.68 24.61
CA LYS A 409 8.04 31.26 24.83
C LYS A 409 8.94 30.56 25.83
N THR A 410 10.25 30.80 25.78
CA THR A 410 11.28 30.10 26.55
C THR A 410 12.22 31.10 27.20
N ASP A 411 12.92 30.71 28.26
CA ASP A 411 14.04 31.47 28.84
C ASP A 411 15.41 30.99 28.27
N ARG A 412 16.48 31.80 28.55
CA ARG A 412 17.82 31.51 28.04
C ARG A 412 18.42 30.24 28.64
N ASP A 413 18.15 29.95 29.91
CA ASP A 413 18.68 28.80 30.64
C ASP A 413 18.10 27.48 30.12
N TRP A 414 16.79 27.43 29.93
CA TRP A 414 16.15 26.27 29.29
C TRP A 414 16.67 26.09 27.85
N THR A 415 16.84 27.16 27.09
CA THR A 415 17.31 27.11 25.70
C THR A 415 18.75 26.57 25.62
N TYR A 416 19.62 26.95 26.56
CA TYR A 416 20.97 26.42 26.68
C TYR A 416 20.96 24.90 26.90
N ARG A 417 20.23 24.45 27.90
CA ARG A 417 20.12 23.03 28.22
C ARG A 417 19.57 22.23 27.04
N TRP A 418 18.58 22.78 26.36
CA TRP A 418 17.96 22.16 25.18
C TRP A 418 18.92 22.08 23.98
N ILE A 419 19.71 23.09 23.69
CA ILE A 419 20.70 23.06 22.58
C ILE A 419 21.79 22.05 22.89
N MET A 420 22.24 22.00 24.13
CA MET A 420 23.32 21.08 24.56
C MET A 420 22.89 19.63 24.55
N GLU A 421 21.67 19.30 24.98
CA GLU A 421 21.18 17.92 25.09
C GLU A 421 19.65 17.80 25.00
N PRO A 422 19.06 17.87 23.81
CA PRO A 422 17.60 17.88 23.63
C PRO A 422 16.91 16.65 24.20
N ARG A 423 17.55 15.46 24.12
CA ARG A 423 17.00 14.20 24.63
C ARG A 423 16.98 14.08 26.15
N ALA A 424 17.77 14.87 26.89
CA ALA A 424 17.67 14.96 28.32
C ALA A 424 16.33 15.56 28.78
N PHE A 425 15.71 16.41 27.95
CA PHE A 425 14.39 16.95 28.23
C PHE A 425 13.26 16.06 27.67
N ARG A 426 13.43 15.55 26.43
CA ARG A 426 12.47 14.70 25.73
C ARG A 426 13.17 13.58 24.97
N HIS A 427 13.00 12.34 25.41
CA HIS A 427 13.67 11.18 24.82
C HIS A 427 13.33 10.98 23.32
N ASN A 428 12.10 11.31 22.88
CA ASN A 428 11.59 11.14 21.53
C ASN A 428 11.57 12.45 20.71
N THR A 429 12.45 13.40 21.00
CA THR A 429 12.51 14.64 20.21
C THR A 429 13.13 14.42 18.84
N TRP A 430 12.57 15.08 17.81
CA TRP A 430 13.17 15.14 16.48
C TRP A 430 14.28 16.20 16.35
N MET A 431 14.51 17.04 17.35
CA MET A 431 15.67 17.91 17.41
C MET A 431 16.92 17.08 17.61
N PRO A 432 17.88 17.07 16.64
CA PRO A 432 19.07 16.25 16.74
C PRO A 432 20.15 16.84 17.67
N HIS A 433 21.11 15.99 18.09
CA HIS A 433 22.29 16.40 18.85
C HIS A 433 23.39 16.91 17.94
N PHE A 434 23.96 18.07 18.31
CA PHE A 434 25.14 18.65 17.68
C PHE A 434 26.40 18.50 18.53
N PHE A 435 26.26 18.50 19.86
CA PHE A 435 27.33 18.47 20.85
C PHE A 435 27.44 17.14 21.57
N LYS A 436 28.55 16.97 22.34
CA LYS A 436 28.80 15.76 23.14
C LYS A 436 28.77 14.45 22.33
N LYS A 437 29.14 14.52 21.02
CA LYS A 437 29.30 13.35 20.15
C LYS A 437 30.73 12.85 20.20
N GLY A 438 30.99 11.68 19.64
CA GLY A 438 32.30 11.04 19.64
C GLY A 438 33.46 11.91 19.16
N ASN A 439 33.21 12.86 18.24
CA ASN A 439 34.22 13.80 17.69
C ASN A 439 34.33 15.12 18.45
N ASN A 440 33.45 15.41 19.43
CA ASN A 440 33.43 16.67 20.17
C ASN A 440 33.06 16.48 21.65
N SER A 441 33.57 15.44 22.27
CA SER A 441 33.34 15.08 23.72
C SER A 441 34.60 15.18 24.59
N SER A 442 35.75 15.70 24.08
CA SER A 442 36.85 15.99 24.96
C SER A 442 36.50 17.12 25.93
N PRO A 443 37.16 17.23 27.10
CA PRO A 443 36.89 18.33 28.04
C PRO A 443 36.98 19.72 27.40
N GLU A 444 37.97 19.94 26.52
CA GLU A 444 38.16 21.19 25.78
C GLU A 444 37.03 21.43 24.77
N ASP A 445 36.58 20.38 24.05
CA ASP A 445 35.46 20.48 23.11
C ASP A 445 34.14 20.76 23.82
N ILE A 446 33.92 20.22 25.00
CA ILE A 446 32.73 20.48 25.83
C ILE A 446 32.71 21.93 26.27
N LEU A 447 33.81 22.47 26.85
CA LEU A 447 33.92 23.88 27.23
C LEU A 447 33.68 24.81 26.05
N ARG A 448 34.23 24.50 24.88
CA ARG A 448 33.97 25.25 23.65
C ARG A 448 32.48 25.18 23.22
N SER A 449 31.88 23.99 23.22
CA SER A 449 30.48 23.81 22.87
C SER A 449 29.52 24.59 23.79
N GLU A 450 29.85 24.72 25.06
CA GLU A 450 29.12 25.55 26.03
C GLU A 450 29.14 27.04 25.60
N GLN A 451 30.33 27.58 25.24
CA GLN A 451 30.45 28.96 24.80
C GLN A 451 29.82 29.21 23.42
N GLU A 452 29.91 28.25 22.49
CA GLU A 452 29.21 28.28 21.22
C GLU A 452 27.68 28.34 21.40
N SER A 453 27.14 27.55 22.34
CA SER A 453 25.72 27.57 22.68
C SER A 453 25.27 28.91 23.24
N LEU A 454 26.03 29.48 24.19
CA LEU A 454 25.74 30.81 24.75
C LEU A 454 25.75 31.90 23.66
N ALA A 455 26.69 31.86 22.73
CA ALA A 455 26.77 32.81 21.61
C ALA A 455 25.53 32.68 20.67
N MET A 456 25.12 31.45 20.32
CA MET A 456 23.91 31.22 19.51
C MET A 456 22.66 31.75 20.21
N ILE A 457 22.52 31.51 21.51
CA ILE A 457 21.38 31.98 22.31
C ILE A 457 21.35 33.51 22.32
N GLU A 458 22.53 34.19 22.54
CA GLU A 458 22.55 35.65 22.53
C GLU A 458 22.02 36.21 21.21
N TYR A 459 22.45 35.68 20.05
CA TYR A 459 21.95 36.12 18.76
C TYR A 459 20.44 35.88 18.62
N LEU A 460 19.95 34.70 19.01
CA LEU A 460 18.52 34.34 18.88
C LEU A 460 17.62 35.24 19.74
N TYR A 461 18.03 35.56 20.97
CA TYR A 461 17.25 36.42 21.86
C TYR A 461 17.37 37.91 21.51
N GLU A 462 18.55 38.40 21.06
CA GLU A 462 18.72 39.73 20.49
C GLU A 462 17.80 39.97 19.29
N LYS A 463 17.64 38.99 18.43
CA LYS A 463 16.83 39.08 17.21
C LYS A 463 15.37 38.62 17.39
N SER A 464 14.95 38.24 18.61
CA SER A 464 13.59 37.85 18.87
C SER A 464 12.62 39.03 18.74
N GLU A 465 11.58 38.86 17.96
CA GLU A 465 10.48 39.82 17.79
C GLU A 465 9.53 39.77 18.99
N ASP A 466 8.85 40.87 19.22
CA ASP A 466 7.79 40.95 20.22
C ASP A 466 6.59 40.15 19.77
N TYR A 467 5.90 39.52 20.73
CA TYR A 467 4.66 38.79 20.53
C TYR A 467 3.56 39.34 21.45
N GLU A 468 2.52 39.91 20.86
CA GLU A 468 1.37 40.37 21.62
C GLU A 468 0.64 39.17 22.24
N GLN A 469 0.47 39.21 23.57
CA GLN A 469 -0.16 38.16 24.33
C GLN A 469 -1.18 38.76 25.32
N VAL A 470 -2.34 38.12 25.37
CA VAL A 470 -3.34 38.40 26.39
C VAL A 470 -3.07 37.56 27.63
N ASP A 471 -3.40 38.11 28.83
CA ASP A 471 -3.28 37.36 30.07
C ASP A 471 -4.41 36.31 30.15
N LYS A 472 -4.11 35.16 30.75
CA LYS A 472 -5.09 34.10 31.01
C LYS A 472 -6.21 34.62 31.92
N PRO A 473 -7.50 34.64 31.48
CA PRO A 473 -8.57 35.30 32.21
C PRO A 473 -9.03 34.57 33.45
N TYR A 474 -8.81 33.21 33.54
CA TYR A 474 -9.23 32.36 34.63
C TYR A 474 -8.03 31.68 35.29
N SER A 475 -8.13 31.33 36.59
CA SER A 475 -7.07 30.56 37.28
C SER A 475 -6.87 29.18 36.64
N GLY A 476 -7.96 28.57 36.20
CA GLY A 476 -8.02 27.22 35.64
C GLY A 476 -8.08 26.13 36.72
N ASP A 477 -8.74 25.03 36.39
CA ASP A 477 -8.84 23.81 37.18
C ASP A 477 -7.97 22.71 36.54
N PRO A 478 -6.88 22.27 37.19
CA PRO A 478 -5.99 21.27 36.59
C PRO A 478 -6.62 19.88 36.48
N GLU A 479 -7.58 19.48 37.36
CA GLU A 479 -8.26 18.20 37.26
C GLU A 479 -9.18 18.17 36.03
N ASN A 480 -9.92 19.26 35.79
CA ASN A 480 -10.68 19.41 34.53
C ASN A 480 -9.76 19.51 33.32
N GLY A 481 -8.61 20.19 33.42
CA GLY A 481 -7.61 20.29 32.37
C GLY A 481 -7.09 18.93 31.92
N GLU A 482 -6.81 18.00 32.82
CA GLU A 482 -6.43 16.62 32.52
C GLU A 482 -7.54 15.88 31.76
N LEU A 483 -8.76 15.99 32.20
CA LEU A 483 -9.94 15.43 31.54
C LEU A 483 -10.08 15.96 30.10
N LEU A 484 -9.91 17.27 29.91
CA LEU A 484 -10.00 17.89 28.58
C LEU A 484 -8.88 17.42 27.63
N VAL A 485 -7.64 17.29 28.12
CA VAL A 485 -6.51 16.79 27.33
C VAL A 485 -6.75 15.34 26.86
N SER A 486 -7.28 14.50 27.74
CA SER A 486 -7.55 13.08 27.42
C SER A 486 -8.74 12.91 26.47
N SER A 487 -9.79 13.76 26.58
CA SER A 487 -11.05 13.59 25.84
C SER A 487 -11.14 14.39 24.53
N TYR A 488 -10.51 15.55 24.40
CA TYR A 488 -10.71 16.46 23.25
C TYR A 488 -9.90 16.09 22.00
N GLY A 489 -8.99 15.11 22.10
CA GLY A 489 -8.23 14.58 20.96
C GLY A 489 -6.77 15.00 20.92
N CYS A 490 -6.23 15.63 21.95
CA CYS A 490 -4.82 16.02 22.04
C CYS A 490 -3.89 14.80 21.86
N MET A 491 -4.29 13.66 22.44
CA MET A 491 -3.55 12.39 22.40
C MET A 491 -3.54 11.70 21.03
N GLY A 492 -4.23 12.21 20.03
CA GLY A 492 -4.10 11.78 18.63
C GLY A 492 -2.81 12.24 17.94
N CYS A 493 -2.13 13.25 18.51
CA CYS A 493 -0.90 13.85 17.99
C CYS A 493 0.20 14.01 19.04
N HIS A 494 -0.13 14.02 20.32
CA HIS A 494 0.79 14.24 21.43
C HIS A 494 0.82 13.04 22.39
N GLN A 495 1.95 12.87 23.05
CA GLN A 495 2.13 11.95 24.15
C GLN A 495 2.49 12.72 25.43
N ILE A 496 2.30 12.09 26.59
CA ILE A 496 2.78 12.58 27.89
C ILE A 496 3.50 11.39 28.53
N GLN A 497 4.76 11.14 28.15
CA GLN A 497 5.57 10.02 28.63
C GLN A 497 6.93 10.51 29.12
N PRO A 498 7.30 10.23 30.39
CA PRO A 498 8.60 10.65 30.95
C PRO A 498 9.78 9.83 30.37
N GLU A 499 9.56 8.57 30.05
CA GLU A 499 10.59 7.64 29.60
C GLU A 499 10.21 6.96 28.28
N GLN A 500 11.22 6.44 27.57
CA GLN A 500 10.99 5.66 26.36
C GLN A 500 10.39 4.29 26.74
N ASP A 501 9.38 3.86 26.01
CA ASP A 501 8.83 2.52 26.14
C ASP A 501 9.89 1.49 25.68
N PRO A 502 10.29 0.53 26.53
CA PRO A 502 11.26 -0.49 26.15
C PRO A 502 10.74 -1.44 25.05
N GLU A 503 9.43 -1.52 24.83
CA GLU A 503 8.80 -2.28 23.75
C GLU A 503 8.55 -1.43 22.48
N TYR A 504 9.01 -0.17 22.46
CA TYR A 504 8.83 0.71 21.32
C TYR A 504 9.46 0.14 20.05
N VAL A 505 8.64 0.00 19.01
CA VAL A 505 9.07 -0.41 17.66
C VAL A 505 8.63 0.64 16.66
N PRO A 506 9.55 1.33 15.97
CA PRO A 506 9.21 2.35 15.00
C PRO A 506 8.20 1.84 13.94
N SER A 507 7.14 2.61 13.74
CA SER A 507 6.05 2.30 12.82
C SER A 507 5.33 3.56 12.37
N MET A 508 4.55 3.47 11.30
CA MET A 508 3.70 4.58 10.87
C MET A 508 2.72 5.03 11.97
N GLN A 509 2.27 4.11 12.82
CA GLN A 509 1.37 4.43 13.94
C GLN A 509 2.07 5.27 15.01
N ASN A 510 3.30 4.94 15.38
CA ASN A 510 4.09 5.74 16.34
C ASN A 510 4.36 7.15 15.79
N ILE A 511 4.75 7.27 14.52
CA ILE A 511 4.96 8.58 13.87
C ILE A 511 3.71 9.46 13.93
N ARG A 512 2.50 8.88 13.87
CA ARG A 512 1.23 9.60 14.00
C ARG A 512 1.05 10.17 15.41
N LEU A 513 1.37 9.41 16.46
CA LEU A 513 1.30 9.85 17.86
C LEU A 513 2.38 10.88 18.21
N GLU A 514 3.46 10.89 17.46
CA GLU A 514 4.59 11.82 17.58
C GLU A 514 4.52 13.00 16.58
N GLN A 515 3.34 13.27 16.00
CA GLN A 515 3.14 14.42 15.11
C GLN A 515 3.44 15.74 15.83
N GLY A 516 2.92 15.87 17.05
CA GLY A 516 3.28 16.94 17.97
C GLY A 516 4.36 16.50 18.97
N PRO A 517 5.01 17.43 19.64
CA PRO A 517 6.00 17.10 20.66
C PRO A 517 5.35 16.40 21.86
N ASN A 518 6.09 15.54 22.55
CA ASN A 518 5.71 15.04 23.86
C ASN A 518 5.51 16.21 24.82
N LEU A 519 4.40 16.22 25.57
CA LEU A 519 4.00 17.32 26.45
C LEU A 519 4.58 17.22 27.86
N ILE A 520 5.47 16.24 28.13
CA ILE A 520 6.15 16.12 29.41
C ILE A 520 6.92 17.43 29.73
N GLY A 521 6.91 17.85 30.98
CA GLY A 521 7.76 18.92 31.47
C GLY A 521 7.47 20.32 30.92
N LEU A 522 6.26 20.62 30.41
CA LEU A 522 5.95 21.91 29.82
C LEU A 522 6.19 23.09 30.77
N GLY A 523 5.97 22.90 32.08
CA GLY A 523 6.22 23.93 33.10
C GLY A 523 7.70 24.28 33.30
N SER A 524 8.63 23.43 32.86
CA SER A 524 10.06 23.77 32.78
C SER A 524 10.41 24.54 31.52
N LYS A 525 9.57 24.43 30.47
CA LYS A 525 9.90 24.97 29.14
C LYS A 525 9.30 26.33 28.85
N THR A 526 8.08 26.61 29.34
CA THR A 526 7.31 27.78 28.93
C THR A 526 6.46 28.31 30.08
N ASN A 527 5.82 29.45 29.85
CA ASN A 527 4.96 30.13 30.86
C ASN A 527 3.49 30.01 30.51
N GLU A 528 2.62 30.22 31.50
CA GLU A 528 1.17 30.13 31.35
C GLU A 528 0.61 31.06 30.26
N LYS A 529 1.13 32.32 30.23
CA LYS A 529 0.68 33.32 29.28
C LYS A 529 0.90 32.89 27.81
N TRP A 530 2.11 32.42 27.49
CA TRP A 530 2.40 31.92 26.17
C TRP A 530 1.56 30.69 25.80
N LEU A 531 1.44 29.72 26.75
CA LEU A 531 0.72 28.48 26.52
C LEU A 531 -0.78 28.74 26.28
N PHE A 532 -1.41 29.68 27.02
CA PHE A 532 -2.78 30.08 26.81
C PHE A 532 -2.99 30.65 25.40
N ASN A 533 -2.16 31.61 24.96
CA ASN A 533 -2.25 32.21 23.63
C ASN A 533 -2.01 31.18 22.52
N TRP A 534 -1.09 30.25 22.73
CA TRP A 534 -0.82 29.17 21.81
C TRP A 534 -2.04 28.23 21.64
N LEU A 535 -2.70 27.84 22.73
CA LEU A 535 -3.89 26.99 22.71
C LEU A 535 -5.09 27.68 22.05
N LYS A 536 -5.23 28.99 22.26
CA LYS A 536 -6.32 29.78 21.66
C LYS A 536 -6.15 30.01 20.17
N ASN A 537 -4.92 30.32 19.72
CA ASN A 537 -4.63 30.55 18.30
C ASN A 537 -3.17 30.24 17.97
N PRO A 538 -2.81 29.00 17.63
CA PRO A 538 -1.43 28.62 17.31
C PRO A 538 -0.87 29.38 16.11
N TYR A 539 -1.71 29.73 15.14
CA TYR A 539 -1.32 30.41 13.90
C TYR A 539 -0.82 31.85 14.13
N SER A 540 -1.28 32.52 15.18
CA SER A 540 -0.83 33.87 15.54
C SER A 540 0.65 33.91 15.96
N TYR A 541 1.12 32.83 16.56
CA TYR A 541 2.52 32.67 16.93
C TYR A 541 3.35 32.13 15.76
N HIS A 542 2.86 31.08 15.10
CA HIS A 542 3.55 30.41 14.00
C HIS A 542 2.58 30.05 12.88
N PRO A 543 2.47 30.87 11.79
CA PRO A 543 1.51 30.65 10.71
C PRO A 543 1.62 29.29 10.01
N GLY A 544 2.84 28.72 9.94
CA GLY A 544 3.09 27.40 9.32
C GLY A 544 2.98 26.22 10.29
N THR A 545 2.41 26.40 11.46
CA THR A 545 2.27 25.30 12.43
C THR A 545 1.30 24.22 11.96
N LYS A 546 1.67 22.95 12.20
CA LYS A 546 0.77 21.80 11.98
C LYS A 546 -0.21 21.60 13.13
N MET A 547 -0.03 22.28 14.29
CA MET A 547 -1.00 22.25 15.37
C MET A 547 -2.25 23.03 14.99
N PRO A 548 -3.43 22.36 14.91
CA PRO A 548 -4.66 23.05 14.55
C PRO A 548 -5.26 23.83 15.72
N ASN A 549 -6.21 24.70 15.43
CA ASN A 549 -7.01 25.38 16.44
C ASN A 549 -8.10 24.45 16.98
N MET A 550 -8.02 24.07 18.25
CA MET A 550 -8.98 23.18 18.93
C MET A 550 -10.30 23.88 19.29
N ARG A 551 -10.45 25.18 19.01
CA ARG A 551 -11.64 26.01 19.29
C ARG A 551 -12.03 25.94 20.77
N LEU A 552 -11.04 26.10 21.65
CA LEU A 552 -11.21 26.08 23.08
C LEU A 552 -11.83 27.40 23.55
N SER A 553 -12.76 27.34 24.50
CA SER A 553 -13.20 28.52 25.27
C SER A 553 -12.03 29.05 26.12
N ASP A 554 -12.17 30.22 26.69
CA ASP A 554 -11.15 30.81 27.57
C ASP A 554 -10.99 30.00 28.85
N GLU A 555 -12.07 29.45 29.38
CA GLU A 555 -12.07 28.58 30.56
C GLU A 555 -11.39 27.24 30.25
N GLU A 556 -11.83 26.53 29.18
CA GLU A 556 -11.21 25.26 28.75
C GLU A 556 -9.69 25.41 28.48
N ALA A 557 -9.28 26.51 27.85
CA ALA A 557 -7.86 26.78 27.61
C ALA A 557 -7.12 27.05 28.92
N SER A 558 -7.76 27.74 29.87
CA SER A 558 -7.19 28.03 31.21
C SER A 558 -7.00 26.76 32.02
N ASP A 559 -7.97 25.84 32.00
CA ASP A 559 -7.90 24.57 32.72
C ASP A 559 -6.78 23.69 32.14
N ILE A 560 -6.71 23.57 30.80
CA ILE A 560 -5.62 22.82 30.13
C ILE A 560 -4.25 23.42 30.45
N VAL A 561 -4.11 24.75 30.48
CA VAL A 561 -2.88 25.42 30.91
C VAL A 561 -2.53 25.06 32.33
N ALA A 562 -3.50 25.14 33.25
CA ALA A 562 -3.30 24.82 34.69
C ALA A 562 -2.81 23.38 34.87
N TYR A 563 -3.31 22.41 34.10
CA TYR A 563 -2.83 21.03 34.12
C TYR A 563 -1.41 20.90 33.54
N LEU A 564 -1.19 21.35 32.30
CA LEU A 564 0.08 21.08 31.57
C LEU A 564 1.28 21.82 32.21
N ILE A 565 1.07 22.97 32.82
CA ILE A 565 2.17 23.76 33.41
C ILE A 565 2.69 23.17 34.76
N GLN A 566 1.93 22.27 35.39
CA GLN A 566 2.38 21.58 36.60
C GLN A 566 3.52 20.61 36.32
N GLY A 567 3.54 20.00 35.14
CA GLY A 567 4.58 19.07 34.76
C GLY A 567 5.94 19.78 34.63
N LYS A 568 6.91 19.37 35.45
CA LYS A 568 8.31 19.86 35.44
C LYS A 568 9.28 18.71 35.28
N THR A 569 10.41 18.96 34.63
CA THR A 569 11.53 18.04 34.51
C THR A 569 12.66 18.54 35.41
N THR A 570 12.58 18.23 36.69
CA THR A 570 13.47 18.77 37.75
C THR A 570 14.95 18.48 37.45
N GLU A 571 15.28 17.25 37.03
CA GLU A 571 16.65 16.86 36.70
C GLU A 571 17.24 17.71 35.55
N PHE A 572 16.44 18.06 34.57
CA PHE A 572 16.85 18.92 33.46
C PHE A 572 16.99 20.38 33.94
N ASP A 573 16.12 20.87 34.82
CA ASP A 573 16.18 22.22 35.34
C ASP A 573 17.41 22.44 36.25
N GLU A 574 17.92 21.40 36.89
CA GLU A 574 19.11 21.43 37.76
C GLU A 574 20.45 21.40 36.98
N ILE A 575 20.42 21.13 35.64
CA ILE A 575 21.65 21.16 34.81
C ILE A 575 22.22 22.60 34.86
N PRO A 576 23.48 22.82 35.28
CA PRO A 576 24.06 24.14 35.43
C PRO A 576 24.25 24.84 34.06
N VAL A 577 24.03 26.14 34.04
CA VAL A 577 24.34 27.01 32.91
C VAL A 577 25.64 27.75 33.20
N PRO A 578 26.70 27.60 32.39
CA PRO A 578 27.98 28.24 32.62
C PRO A 578 27.93 29.74 32.35
N GLY A 579 28.85 30.47 32.94
CA GLY A 579 29.12 31.84 32.56
C GLY A 579 29.91 31.95 31.26
N VAL A 580 30.01 33.19 30.73
CA VAL A 580 30.80 33.47 29.53
C VAL A 580 32.29 33.40 29.85
N ASP A 581 33.03 32.50 29.19
CA ASP A 581 34.50 32.46 29.17
C ASP A 581 35.04 33.33 28.02
N GLN A 582 35.70 34.45 28.36
CA GLN A 582 36.17 35.42 27.38
C GLN A 582 37.33 34.89 26.54
N GLU A 583 38.18 33.97 27.05
CA GLU A 583 39.29 33.41 26.30
C GLU A 583 38.72 32.49 25.18
N ILE A 584 37.85 31.57 25.54
CA ILE A 584 37.24 30.66 24.56
C ILE A 584 36.35 31.43 23.57
N LEU A 585 35.60 32.46 24.01
CA LEU A 585 34.81 33.32 23.15
C LEU A 585 35.71 34.07 22.13
N ASN A 586 36.88 34.56 22.56
CA ASN A 586 37.83 35.18 21.68
C ASN A 586 38.40 34.20 20.63
N GLU A 587 38.68 32.96 21.01
CA GLU A 587 39.09 31.91 20.08
C GLU A 587 37.99 31.65 19.03
N ILE A 588 36.74 31.43 19.45
CA ILE A 588 35.59 31.22 18.54
C ILE A 588 35.44 32.40 17.60
N THR A 589 35.45 33.61 18.11
CA THR A 589 35.33 34.84 17.30
C THR A 589 36.50 34.97 16.30
N SER A 590 37.71 34.65 16.76
CA SER A 590 38.93 34.66 15.92
C SER A 590 38.84 33.64 14.77
N ASP A 591 38.34 32.46 15.03
CA ASP A 591 38.19 31.41 14.01
C ASP A 591 37.32 31.90 12.82
N PHE A 592 36.22 32.59 13.10
CA PHE A 592 35.37 33.13 12.02
C PHE A 592 35.97 34.39 11.38
N LEU A 593 36.56 35.31 12.17
CA LEU A 593 37.19 36.48 11.62
C LEU A 593 38.36 36.13 10.70
N SER A 594 39.14 35.10 11.03
CA SER A 594 40.31 34.65 10.28
C SER A 594 40.00 34.14 8.89
N GLN A 595 38.73 33.76 8.61
CA GLN A 595 38.30 33.32 7.27
C GLN A 595 38.32 34.46 6.24
N LEU A 596 38.17 35.74 6.68
CA LEU A 596 38.03 36.90 5.80
C LEU A 596 39.05 38.02 6.07
N ASN A 597 39.85 37.93 7.13
CA ASN A 597 40.73 38.99 7.59
C ASN A 597 42.14 38.48 7.83
N SER A 598 43.12 39.39 7.70
CA SER A 598 44.50 39.09 8.11
C SER A 598 44.64 39.04 9.63
N THR A 599 45.68 38.38 10.15
CA THR A 599 45.93 38.22 11.59
C THR A 599 45.91 39.57 12.35
N SER A 600 46.50 40.64 11.74
CA SER A 600 46.50 41.97 12.34
C SER A 600 45.10 42.62 12.41
N GLN A 601 44.27 42.40 11.40
CA GLN A 601 42.87 42.88 11.39
C GLN A 601 42.00 42.10 12.38
N VAL A 602 42.25 40.79 12.53
CA VAL A 602 41.57 39.96 13.54
C VAL A 602 41.84 40.50 14.94
N ALA A 603 43.11 40.71 15.29
CA ALA A 603 43.50 41.24 16.60
C ALA A 603 42.85 42.62 16.88
N GLN A 604 42.87 43.54 15.90
CA GLN A 604 42.25 44.85 16.04
C GLN A 604 40.70 44.74 16.23
N LYS A 605 40.04 43.90 15.50
CA LYS A 605 38.58 43.68 15.62
C LYS A 605 38.24 43.08 16.96
N LEU A 606 38.97 42.06 17.40
CA LEU A 606 38.75 41.43 18.73
C LEU A 606 38.89 42.45 19.88
N GLU A 607 39.85 43.34 19.82
CA GLU A 607 40.07 44.37 20.82
C GLU A 607 38.96 45.44 20.80
N SER A 608 38.37 45.72 19.63
CA SER A 608 37.32 46.75 19.48
C SER A 608 35.89 46.26 19.81
N MET A 609 35.65 44.95 19.82
CA MET A 609 34.33 44.40 20.07
C MET A 609 34.07 44.21 21.56
N SER A 610 32.86 44.58 22.04
CA SER A 610 32.38 44.20 23.35
C SER A 610 32.11 42.72 23.47
N VAL A 611 31.85 42.20 24.65
CA VAL A 611 31.50 40.79 24.88
C VAL A 611 30.19 40.46 24.18
N GLU A 612 29.18 41.30 24.25
CA GLU A 612 27.87 41.13 23.62
C GLU A 612 28.02 41.13 22.09
N GLU A 613 28.84 42.03 21.52
CA GLU A 613 29.11 42.05 20.07
C GLU A 613 29.84 40.80 19.61
N LYS A 614 30.76 40.23 20.40
CA LYS A 614 31.45 38.98 20.09
C LYS A 614 30.47 37.79 20.15
N LEU A 615 29.61 37.73 21.17
CA LEU A 615 28.55 36.72 21.33
C LEU A 615 27.60 36.78 20.13
N SER A 616 27.05 37.94 19.79
CA SER A 616 26.12 38.10 18.66
C SER A 616 26.76 37.75 17.33
N TYR A 617 28.01 38.25 17.06
CA TYR A 617 28.76 37.92 15.85
C TYR A 617 29.04 36.42 15.74
N SER A 618 29.61 35.82 16.78
CA SER A 618 29.92 34.39 16.83
C SER A 618 28.65 33.55 16.72
N GLY A 619 27.58 33.90 17.42
CA GLY A 619 26.29 33.25 17.38
C GLY A 619 25.68 33.20 16.00
N LYS A 620 25.69 34.32 15.26
CA LYS A 620 25.27 34.35 13.86
C LYS A 620 26.04 33.35 12.99
N ASN A 621 27.36 33.38 13.10
CA ASN A 621 28.23 32.52 12.28
C ASN A 621 28.08 31.03 12.68
N LEU A 622 27.91 30.73 13.96
CA LEU A 622 27.68 29.37 14.46
C LEU A 622 26.31 28.80 13.98
N ILE A 623 25.26 29.61 14.03
CA ILE A 623 23.93 29.24 13.46
C ILE A 623 24.08 28.91 11.97
N GLY A 624 24.88 29.68 11.26
CA GLY A 624 25.27 29.44 9.87
C GLY A 624 26.09 28.16 9.71
N HIS A 625 27.07 27.92 10.57
CA HIS A 625 27.98 26.78 10.56
C HIS A 625 27.23 25.45 10.84
N TYR A 626 26.40 25.37 11.87
CA TYR A 626 25.63 24.19 12.22
C TYR A 626 24.37 24.00 11.35
N GLY A 627 23.93 25.07 10.64
CA GLY A 627 22.77 25.00 9.75
C GLY A 627 21.43 25.03 10.47
N CYS A 628 21.32 25.56 11.68
CA CYS A 628 20.07 25.64 12.47
C CYS A 628 18.93 26.29 11.68
N TYR A 629 19.24 27.27 10.82
CA TYR A 629 18.29 27.94 9.91
C TYR A 629 17.66 27.01 8.88
N SER A 630 18.24 25.86 8.62
CA SER A 630 17.66 24.88 7.69
C SER A 630 16.34 24.33 8.25
N CYS A 631 16.31 23.99 9.55
CA CYS A 631 15.13 23.48 10.22
C CYS A 631 14.24 24.57 10.82
N HIS A 632 14.82 25.73 11.23
CA HIS A 632 14.11 26.80 11.92
C HIS A 632 14.04 28.09 11.11
N ASN A 633 12.94 28.85 11.23
CA ASN A 633 12.88 30.23 10.75
C ASN A 633 13.65 31.12 11.75
N ILE A 634 14.75 31.73 11.31
CA ILE A 634 15.65 32.55 12.12
C ILE A 634 15.88 33.88 11.40
N GLN A 635 15.72 35.02 12.11
CA GLN A 635 15.94 36.35 11.55
C GLN A 635 17.37 36.52 11.05
N GLY A 636 17.52 37.01 9.82
CA GLY A 636 18.81 37.19 9.13
C GLY A 636 19.29 35.95 8.37
N PHE A 637 18.44 34.89 8.20
CA PHE A 637 18.71 33.68 7.43
C PHE A 637 17.56 33.31 6.47
N GLU A 638 16.74 34.29 6.07
CA GLU A 638 15.54 34.06 5.24
C GLU A 638 15.91 33.47 3.87
N ASP A 639 17.02 33.98 3.27
CA ASP A 639 17.49 33.57 1.93
C ASP A 639 18.64 32.52 2.00
N ALA A 640 18.91 31.95 3.17
CA ALA A 640 20.00 31.00 3.34
C ALA A 640 19.68 29.66 2.66
N LYS A 641 20.66 29.14 1.90
CA LYS A 641 20.50 27.86 1.18
C LYS A 641 20.76 26.68 2.07
N PRO A 642 20.13 25.49 1.80
CA PRO A 642 20.42 24.25 2.50
C PRO A 642 21.92 23.95 2.56
N ILE A 643 22.39 23.48 3.72
CA ILE A 643 23.83 23.28 4.00
C ILE A 643 24.35 21.92 3.53
N GLY A 644 23.49 20.92 3.43
CA GLY A 644 23.83 19.55 3.03
C GLY A 644 23.92 19.39 1.50
N ILE A 645 24.48 18.27 1.06
CA ILE A 645 24.50 17.89 -0.36
C ILE A 645 23.08 17.53 -0.83
N ALA A 646 22.81 17.75 -2.13
CA ALA A 646 21.56 17.29 -2.75
C ALA A 646 21.52 15.75 -2.82
N LEU A 647 20.37 15.15 -2.46
CA LEU A 647 20.21 13.69 -2.40
C LEU A 647 19.45 13.09 -3.58
N ASN A 648 18.95 13.88 -4.52
CA ASN A 648 18.09 13.41 -5.63
C ASN A 648 18.60 12.14 -6.35
N HIS A 649 19.91 11.91 -6.37
CA HIS A 649 20.55 10.81 -7.08
C HIS A 649 21.59 10.04 -6.24
N GLU A 650 21.50 10.12 -4.93
CA GLU A 650 22.52 9.57 -4.03
C GLU A 650 22.63 8.04 -4.13
N GLY A 651 21.51 7.33 -4.37
CA GLY A 651 21.50 5.90 -4.62
C GLY A 651 22.26 5.45 -5.88
N SER A 652 22.47 6.36 -6.85
CA SER A 652 23.29 6.10 -8.05
C SER A 652 24.76 6.43 -7.86
N LYS A 653 25.17 6.95 -6.72
CA LYS A 653 26.57 7.30 -6.46
C LYS A 653 27.45 6.04 -6.47
N LEU A 654 28.59 6.14 -7.13
CA LEU A 654 29.54 5.02 -7.15
C LEU A 654 30.15 4.81 -5.76
N ILE A 655 30.35 3.57 -5.39
CA ILE A 655 30.95 3.23 -4.10
C ILE A 655 32.35 3.85 -3.91
N SER A 656 33.10 3.99 -5.00
CA SER A 656 34.43 4.63 -5.02
C SER A 656 34.40 6.14 -4.70
N LYS A 657 33.19 6.76 -4.66
CA LYS A 657 32.99 8.16 -4.27
C LYS A 657 32.49 8.31 -2.83
N LEU A 658 32.32 7.20 -2.12
CA LEU A 658 31.98 7.17 -0.71
C LEU A 658 33.27 7.06 0.09
N ASP A 659 33.48 8.01 0.98
CA ASP A 659 34.69 8.04 1.82
C ASP A 659 34.45 7.20 3.08
N PHE A 660 35.08 6.04 3.16
CA PHE A 660 35.07 5.15 4.32
C PHE A 660 36.04 5.58 5.43
N GLY A 661 36.88 6.57 5.17
CA GLY A 661 37.87 7.05 6.13
C GLY A 661 38.77 5.94 6.65
N PHE A 662 39.03 5.91 7.94
CA PHE A 662 39.81 4.88 8.62
C PHE A 662 39.01 3.60 8.94
N TRP A 663 37.72 3.57 8.62
CA TRP A 663 36.80 2.44 8.84
C TRP A 663 36.69 1.51 7.65
N HIS A 664 37.63 1.59 6.72
CA HIS A 664 37.63 0.85 5.47
C HIS A 664 37.57 -0.68 5.68
N ASP A 665 38.22 -1.19 6.72
CA ASP A 665 38.31 -2.64 6.99
C ASP A 665 37.15 -3.14 7.88
N GLU A 666 36.50 -2.25 8.66
CA GLU A 666 35.42 -2.58 9.58
C GLU A 666 34.03 -2.45 8.92
N ILE A 667 33.84 -1.43 8.08
CA ILE A 667 32.56 -1.23 7.39
C ILE A 667 32.57 -2.01 6.07
N PRO A 668 31.64 -2.93 5.86
CA PRO A 668 31.52 -3.63 4.58
C PRO A 668 31.42 -2.65 3.40
N HIS A 669 32.17 -2.92 2.32
CA HIS A 669 32.23 -2.06 1.13
C HIS A 669 30.94 -2.15 0.30
N THR A 670 29.83 -1.72 0.86
CA THR A 670 28.55 -1.56 0.18
C THR A 670 28.00 -0.16 0.39
N LYS A 671 27.10 0.29 -0.49
CA LYS A 671 26.46 1.61 -0.37
C LYS A 671 25.59 1.67 0.88
N TRP A 672 24.78 0.63 1.12
CA TRP A 672 23.85 0.58 2.26
C TRP A 672 24.56 0.54 3.60
N ASP A 673 25.68 -0.18 3.74
CA ASP A 673 26.45 -0.19 4.98
C ASP A 673 27.09 1.18 5.24
N TRP A 674 27.56 1.87 4.21
CA TRP A 674 28.08 3.23 4.34
C TRP A 674 26.99 4.21 4.78
N PHE A 675 25.79 4.21 4.10
CA PHE A 675 24.67 5.07 4.48
C PHE A 675 24.16 4.76 5.88
N TYR A 676 24.06 3.48 6.23
CA TYR A 676 23.66 3.06 7.57
C TYR A 676 24.59 3.67 8.63
N ASN A 677 25.90 3.50 8.52
CA ASN A 677 26.86 4.06 9.46
C ASN A 677 26.85 5.59 9.46
N LYS A 678 26.65 6.24 8.30
CA LYS A 678 26.61 7.70 8.20
C LYS A 678 25.38 8.31 8.87
N ILE A 679 24.26 7.59 8.92
CA ILE A 679 23.03 8.01 9.61
C ILE A 679 23.08 7.67 11.09
N ASN A 680 23.55 6.46 11.43
CA ASN A 680 23.63 5.99 12.80
C ASN A 680 24.62 6.78 13.67
N GLU A 681 25.82 7.02 13.15
CA GLU A 681 26.92 7.72 13.81
C GLU A 681 27.56 8.71 12.82
N PRO A 682 26.97 9.90 12.59
CA PRO A 682 27.45 10.84 11.57
C PRO A 682 28.91 11.28 11.74
N GLU A 683 29.40 11.34 12.98
CA GLU A 683 30.75 11.69 13.36
C GLU A 683 31.77 10.57 13.23
N LYS A 684 31.35 9.32 13.02
CA LYS A 684 32.22 8.14 12.93
C LYS A 684 33.42 8.35 11.97
N PHE A 685 33.21 9.06 10.89
CA PHE A 685 34.26 9.31 9.87
C PHE A 685 35.31 10.35 10.31
N ASP A 686 35.12 11.02 11.45
CA ASP A 686 36.11 11.84 12.14
C ASP A 686 36.92 11.05 13.19
N LEU A 687 36.60 9.78 13.36
CA LEU A 687 37.20 8.88 14.34
C LEU A 687 38.15 7.89 13.66
N ILE A 688 39.14 7.41 14.42
CA ILE A 688 40.14 6.41 14.00
C ILE A 688 40.00 5.19 14.90
N PRO A 689 39.69 4.01 14.37
CA PRO A 689 39.68 2.78 15.14
C PRO A 689 41.11 2.36 15.47
N ASN A 690 41.39 1.99 16.72
CA ASN A 690 42.70 1.49 17.20
C ASN A 690 42.69 -0.04 17.26
N GLU A 691 43.87 -0.65 17.20
CA GLU A 691 44.05 -2.13 17.23
C GLU A 691 43.51 -2.77 18.52
N ASP A 692 43.45 -2.05 19.65
CA ASP A 692 42.91 -2.49 20.92
C ASP A 692 41.39 -2.39 21.05
N GLY A 693 40.69 -1.93 19.98
CA GLY A 693 39.26 -1.73 19.95
C GLY A 693 38.79 -0.37 20.52
N SER A 694 39.72 0.48 20.97
CA SER A 694 39.41 1.86 21.36
C SER A 694 39.29 2.77 20.10
N VAL A 695 38.81 3.99 20.27
CA VAL A 695 38.63 4.96 19.18
C VAL A 695 39.35 6.26 19.55
N SER A 696 40.12 6.81 18.64
CA SER A 696 40.76 8.13 18.76
C SER A 696 40.09 9.15 17.84
N VAL A 697 40.12 10.41 18.22
CA VAL A 697 39.59 11.51 17.38
C VAL A 697 40.68 12.01 16.42
N LYS A 698 40.31 12.25 15.13
CA LYS A 698 41.21 12.93 14.20
C LYS A 698 41.61 14.31 14.71
N GLU A 699 42.85 14.71 14.49
CA GLU A 699 43.28 16.08 14.72
C GLU A 699 42.67 17.03 13.66
N LEU A 700 41.45 17.49 13.89
CA LEU A 700 40.72 18.43 13.08
C LEU A 700 40.49 19.72 13.85
N LYS A 701 40.53 20.85 13.13
CA LYS A 701 40.09 22.13 13.72
C LYS A 701 38.60 22.06 14.02
N PRO A 702 38.12 22.80 15.05
CA PRO A 702 36.70 22.74 15.42
C PRO A 702 35.72 22.94 14.24
N LEU A 703 35.99 23.90 13.33
CA LEU A 703 35.16 24.19 12.18
C LEU A 703 35.30 23.17 11.02
N GLU A 704 36.24 22.21 11.10
CA GLU A 704 36.46 21.17 10.09
C GLU A 704 35.77 19.83 10.48
N LYS A 705 35.34 19.69 11.72
CA LYS A 705 34.65 18.50 12.24
C LYS A 705 33.29 18.29 11.53
N SER A 706 32.85 17.03 11.42
CA SER A 706 31.56 16.63 10.83
C SER A 706 30.40 17.37 11.53
N ARG A 707 29.60 18.08 10.75
CA ARG A 707 28.48 18.90 11.25
C ARG A 707 27.14 18.19 11.20
N MET A 708 27.04 17.04 10.49
CA MET A 708 25.81 16.28 10.45
C MET A 708 25.46 15.84 11.88
N PRO A 709 24.27 16.23 12.37
CA PRO A 709 23.91 15.95 13.76
C PRO A 709 23.48 14.48 13.93
N TRP A 710 23.51 14.02 15.17
CA TRP A 710 23.04 12.70 15.56
C TRP A 710 21.56 12.76 15.96
N TYR A 711 20.73 11.87 15.36
CA TYR A 711 19.29 11.84 15.57
C TYR A 711 18.84 10.79 16.64
N GLY A 712 19.70 9.83 16.99
CA GLY A 712 19.35 8.75 17.92
C GLY A 712 18.21 7.87 17.39
N LEU A 713 18.23 7.57 16.10
CA LEU A 713 17.23 6.74 15.44
C LEU A 713 17.42 5.25 15.78
N GLU A 714 16.32 4.52 15.79
CA GLU A 714 16.34 3.07 15.95
C GLU A 714 16.74 2.36 14.63
N ASP A 715 17.27 1.15 14.73
CA ASP A 715 17.72 0.33 13.59
C ASP A 715 16.70 0.25 12.45
N LYS A 716 15.42 0.16 12.79
CA LYS A 716 14.33 0.07 11.82
C LYS A 716 14.13 1.38 11.06
N GLU A 717 14.27 2.52 11.74
CA GLU A 717 14.21 3.86 11.13
C GLU A 717 15.41 4.09 10.21
N ILE A 718 16.61 3.73 10.67
CA ILE A 718 17.84 3.85 9.87
C ILE A 718 17.73 2.97 8.61
N THR A 719 17.31 1.72 8.77
CA THR A 719 17.09 0.78 7.64
C THR A 719 16.09 1.35 6.65
N SER A 720 15.00 1.97 7.13
CA SER A 720 13.98 2.57 6.28
C SER A 720 14.48 3.81 5.53
N LEU A 721 15.28 4.65 6.16
CA LEU A 721 15.95 5.80 5.53
C LEU A 721 16.97 5.34 4.48
N VAL A 722 17.77 4.31 4.78
CA VAL A 722 18.70 3.71 3.79
C VAL A 722 17.92 3.16 2.59
N THR A 723 16.77 2.52 2.83
CA THR A 723 15.87 2.05 1.76
C THR A 723 15.42 3.21 0.86
N LEU A 724 15.01 4.33 1.42
CA LEU A 724 14.65 5.53 0.66
C LEU A 724 15.86 6.04 -0.15
N ILE A 725 17.03 6.22 0.49
CA ILE A 725 18.23 6.76 -0.18
C ILE A 725 18.68 5.85 -1.33
N MET A 726 18.65 4.54 -1.13
CA MET A 726 18.95 3.57 -2.19
C MET A 726 17.97 3.62 -3.37
N GLY A 727 16.75 4.12 -3.16
CA GLY A 727 15.74 4.37 -4.20
C GLY A 727 15.98 5.65 -5.01
N LEU A 728 16.79 6.59 -4.52
CA LEU A 728 17.10 7.87 -5.17
C LEU A 728 18.14 7.68 -6.29
N VAL A 729 17.71 7.18 -7.41
CA VAL A 729 18.58 6.80 -8.55
C VAL A 729 18.31 7.65 -9.78
N LYS A 730 19.30 7.65 -10.71
CA LYS A 730 19.21 8.33 -12.02
C LYS A 730 18.55 7.50 -13.10
N ASP A 731 17.99 6.33 -12.76
CA ASP A 731 17.39 5.44 -13.75
C ASP A 731 16.24 6.16 -14.47
N GLU A 732 16.33 6.23 -15.80
CA GLU A 732 15.25 6.76 -16.64
C GLU A 732 14.16 5.68 -16.79
N ILE A 733 13.04 5.87 -16.14
CA ILE A 733 11.88 5.00 -16.29
C ILE A 733 11.02 5.53 -17.45
N PRO A 734 10.72 4.71 -18.47
CA PRO A 734 9.87 5.13 -19.58
C PRO A 734 8.49 5.56 -19.09
N PRO A 735 7.88 6.58 -19.69
CA PRO A 735 6.53 7.03 -19.32
C PRO A 735 5.47 5.91 -19.39
N THR A 736 5.67 4.92 -20.27
CA THR A 736 4.79 3.74 -20.40
C THR A 736 4.79 2.83 -19.18
N LYS A 737 5.80 2.95 -18.29
CA LYS A 737 5.91 2.18 -17.03
C LYS A 737 5.57 3.00 -15.79
N LEU A 738 5.36 4.30 -15.96
CA LEU A 738 4.89 5.16 -14.89
C LEU A 738 3.35 5.16 -14.88
N PRO A 739 2.72 5.34 -13.70
CA PRO A 739 1.28 5.53 -13.63
C PRO A 739 0.85 6.69 -14.53
N GLU A 740 -0.22 6.50 -15.30
CA GLU A 740 -0.78 7.58 -16.11
C GLU A 740 -1.30 8.68 -15.19
N LYS A 741 -0.75 9.89 -15.32
CA LYS A 741 -1.12 11.05 -14.50
C LYS A 741 -2.50 11.61 -14.94
N THR A 742 -3.53 10.79 -14.84
CA THR A 742 -4.92 11.22 -15.04
C THR A 742 -5.34 12.19 -13.94
N PRO A 743 -6.35 13.04 -14.15
CA PRO A 743 -6.89 13.88 -13.08
C PRO A 743 -7.29 13.08 -11.84
N GLN A 744 -7.84 11.88 -12.03
CA GLN A 744 -8.19 10.95 -10.95
C GLN A 744 -6.94 10.49 -10.18
N TYR A 745 -5.91 10.02 -10.88
CA TYR A 745 -4.66 9.60 -10.25
C TYR A 745 -4.03 10.73 -9.44
N LEU A 746 -3.97 11.94 -10.01
CA LEU A 746 -3.41 13.11 -9.33
C LEU A 746 -4.21 13.50 -8.09
N ALA A 747 -5.55 13.48 -8.16
CA ALA A 747 -6.40 13.77 -7.00
C ALA A 747 -6.19 12.75 -5.88
N VAL A 748 -6.12 11.45 -6.22
CA VAL A 748 -5.88 10.38 -5.24
C VAL A 748 -4.51 10.53 -4.61
N THR A 749 -3.45 10.70 -5.39
CA THR A 749 -2.08 10.81 -4.90
C THR A 749 -1.87 12.03 -4.00
N LYS A 750 -2.37 13.22 -4.42
CA LYS A 750 -2.29 14.45 -3.62
C LYS A 750 -3.08 14.32 -2.31
N GLY A 751 -4.29 13.78 -2.37
CA GLY A 751 -5.12 13.63 -1.18
C GLY A 751 -4.57 12.62 -0.18
N GLU A 752 -4.01 11.50 -0.63
CA GLU A 752 -3.30 10.55 0.24
C GLU A 752 -2.12 11.22 0.92
N GLN A 753 -1.27 11.91 0.16
CA GLN A 753 -0.16 12.68 0.71
C GLN A 753 -0.64 13.70 1.74
N PHE A 754 -1.70 14.45 1.44
CA PHE A 754 -2.28 15.45 2.34
C PHE A 754 -2.73 14.84 3.67
N ILE A 755 -3.46 13.71 3.63
CA ILE A 755 -3.96 13.00 4.81
C ILE A 755 -2.80 12.52 5.70
N HIS A 756 -1.73 12.00 5.11
CA HIS A 756 -0.57 11.50 5.86
C HIS A 756 0.30 12.64 6.42
N THR A 757 0.63 13.63 5.61
CA THR A 757 1.47 14.79 6.02
C THR A 757 0.81 15.62 7.12
N ASN A 758 -0.53 15.77 7.07
CA ASN A 758 -1.30 16.54 8.05
C ASN A 758 -1.89 15.69 9.18
N ASN A 759 -1.54 14.40 9.23
CA ASN A 759 -1.89 13.48 10.30
C ASN A 759 -3.39 13.33 10.57
N CYS A 760 -4.24 13.38 9.54
CA CYS A 760 -5.67 13.11 9.71
C CYS A 760 -5.93 11.72 10.32
N LEU A 761 -5.02 10.77 10.03
CA LEU A 761 -5.03 9.39 10.52
C LEU A 761 -4.59 9.25 11.99
N GLY A 762 -4.08 10.28 12.62
CA GLY A 762 -3.90 10.33 14.08
C GLY A 762 -5.23 10.15 14.80
N CYS A 763 -6.30 10.73 14.26
CA CYS A 763 -7.65 10.66 14.80
C CYS A 763 -8.59 9.76 14.01
N HIS A 764 -8.60 9.86 12.67
CA HIS A 764 -9.47 9.10 11.77
C HIS A 764 -8.84 7.77 11.34
N LYS A 765 -9.72 6.82 11.01
CA LYS A 765 -9.33 5.58 10.33
C LYS A 765 -9.79 5.63 8.87
N LEU A 766 -8.92 5.20 7.97
CA LEU A 766 -9.18 5.09 6.54
C LEU A 766 -8.62 3.75 6.05
N ASP A 767 -9.47 2.92 5.49
CA ASP A 767 -9.18 1.53 5.18
C ASP A 767 -8.67 0.79 6.45
N ASP A 768 -7.48 0.19 6.39
CA ASP A 768 -6.90 -0.50 7.55
C ASP A 768 -5.91 0.36 8.35
N GLU A 769 -5.77 1.65 7.98
CA GLU A 769 -4.79 2.55 8.58
C GLU A 769 -5.41 3.62 9.47
N GLY A 770 -4.64 4.11 10.44
CA GLY A 770 -5.01 5.23 11.29
C GLY A 770 -5.70 4.83 12.59
N GLY A 771 -6.44 5.79 13.19
CA GLY A 771 -7.08 5.61 14.48
C GLY A 771 -6.08 5.55 15.65
N ALA A 772 -4.97 6.26 15.57
CA ALA A 772 -3.93 6.27 16.60
C ALA A 772 -4.47 6.74 17.98
N ILE A 773 -5.56 7.52 17.97
CA ILE A 773 -6.24 7.97 19.20
C ILE A 773 -7.08 6.88 19.90
N TRP A 774 -7.38 5.75 19.26
CA TRP A 774 -8.30 4.75 19.82
C TRP A 774 -7.90 4.20 21.19
N PRO A 775 -6.62 3.93 21.51
CA PRO A 775 -6.22 3.55 22.86
C PRO A 775 -6.59 4.59 23.90
N ALA A 776 -6.31 5.87 23.63
CA ALA A 776 -6.69 6.96 24.54
C ALA A 776 -8.22 7.09 24.70
N THR A 777 -9.01 6.82 23.64
CA THR A 777 -10.47 6.76 23.72
C THR A 777 -10.93 5.59 24.59
N ALA A 778 -10.27 4.43 24.50
CA ALA A 778 -10.58 3.28 25.35
C ALA A 778 -10.26 3.54 26.82
N ASP A 779 -9.13 4.22 27.11
CA ASP A 779 -8.76 4.63 28.47
C ASP A 779 -9.79 5.62 29.04
N TRP A 780 -10.17 6.62 28.26
CA TRP A 780 -11.22 7.56 28.66
C TRP A 780 -12.55 6.87 28.95
N LEU A 781 -12.98 5.90 28.13
CA LEU A 781 -14.21 5.13 28.36
C LEU A 781 -14.15 4.34 29.67
N ARG A 782 -13.01 3.77 30.03
CA ARG A 782 -12.83 3.01 31.28
C ARG A 782 -12.80 3.89 32.49
N GLU A 783 -12.02 4.95 32.46
CA GLU A 783 -11.68 5.73 33.65
C GLU A 783 -12.69 6.83 33.91
N VAL A 784 -13.21 7.49 32.90
CA VAL A 784 -14.07 8.67 33.01
C VAL A 784 -15.54 8.34 32.81
N ALA A 785 -15.86 7.52 31.80
CA ALA A 785 -17.24 7.12 31.52
C ALA A 785 -17.71 5.90 32.34
N ASP A 786 -16.86 5.35 33.20
CA ASP A 786 -17.10 4.14 34.03
C ASP A 786 -17.69 2.97 33.20
N ASN A 787 -17.18 2.78 32.01
CA ASN A 787 -17.69 1.80 31.07
C ASN A 787 -16.85 0.51 31.09
N THR A 788 -17.36 -0.52 31.74
CA THR A 788 -16.69 -1.83 31.86
C THR A 788 -16.50 -2.58 30.55
N ASN A 789 -17.16 -2.15 29.44
CA ASN A 789 -17.04 -2.76 28.12
C ASN A 789 -16.04 -2.02 27.21
N ALA A 790 -15.15 -1.20 27.74
CA ALA A 790 -14.15 -0.44 26.98
C ALA A 790 -13.16 -1.32 26.20
N GLU A 791 -13.13 -2.62 26.42
CA GLU A 791 -12.37 -3.61 25.63
C GLU A 791 -13.06 -3.95 24.30
N ASP A 792 -14.37 -3.69 24.18
CA ASP A 792 -15.10 -3.88 22.92
C ASP A 792 -14.69 -2.80 21.91
N MET A 793 -13.91 -3.20 20.90
CA MET A 793 -13.42 -2.32 19.85
C MET A 793 -14.54 -1.64 19.05
N SER A 794 -15.73 -2.25 18.95
CA SER A 794 -16.89 -1.63 18.31
C SER A 794 -17.42 -0.44 19.11
N LEU A 795 -17.38 -0.53 20.44
CA LEU A 795 -17.73 0.56 21.33
C LEU A 795 -16.70 1.70 21.22
N VAL A 796 -15.41 1.40 21.31
CA VAL A 796 -14.32 2.38 21.14
C VAL A 796 -14.49 3.12 19.81
N GLN A 797 -14.74 2.40 18.71
CA GLN A 797 -14.96 2.98 17.40
C GLN A 797 -16.18 3.94 17.38
N SER A 798 -17.26 3.62 18.09
CA SER A 798 -18.46 4.46 18.14
C SER A 798 -18.21 5.80 18.84
N PHE A 799 -17.25 5.86 19.77
CA PHE A 799 -16.82 7.07 20.48
C PHE A 799 -15.60 7.77 19.87
N SER A 800 -15.02 7.18 18.83
CA SER A 800 -13.88 7.75 18.09
C SER A 800 -14.34 8.59 16.89
N PRO A 801 -13.44 9.38 16.29
CA PRO A 801 -13.72 10.07 15.03
C PRO A 801 -14.21 9.11 13.94
N PRO A 802 -15.08 9.57 13.00
CA PRO A 802 -15.69 8.68 12.01
C PRO A 802 -14.65 8.06 11.08
N LEU A 803 -14.94 6.84 10.60
CA LEU A 803 -14.23 6.24 9.48
C LEU A 803 -14.41 7.09 8.23
N LEU A 804 -13.36 7.20 7.42
CA LEU A 804 -13.35 8.01 6.18
C LEU A 804 -13.55 7.18 4.90
N ASN A 805 -13.76 5.87 5.01
CA ASN A 805 -13.79 4.93 3.88
C ASN A 805 -14.84 5.27 2.81
N THR A 806 -15.98 5.82 3.21
CA THR A 806 -17.09 6.13 2.30
C THR A 806 -17.36 7.64 2.20
N GLN A 807 -16.39 8.47 2.53
CA GLN A 807 -16.62 9.91 2.70
C GLN A 807 -17.06 10.60 1.39
N GLY A 808 -16.50 10.19 0.26
CA GLY A 808 -16.85 10.76 -1.05
C GLY A 808 -18.30 10.50 -1.45
N ARG A 809 -18.78 9.25 -1.30
CA ARG A 809 -20.16 8.89 -1.63
C ARG A 809 -21.17 9.24 -0.54
N LYS A 810 -20.71 9.51 0.69
CA LYS A 810 -21.56 9.88 1.83
C LYS A 810 -21.92 11.35 1.82
N THR A 811 -20.95 12.24 1.61
CA THR A 811 -21.08 13.67 1.90
C THR A 811 -21.06 14.49 0.62
N GLN A 812 -21.92 15.50 0.55
CA GLN A 812 -21.94 16.47 -0.55
C GLN A 812 -20.68 17.36 -0.48
N PRO A 813 -19.96 17.56 -1.60
CA PRO A 813 -18.65 18.24 -1.60
C PRO A 813 -18.75 19.70 -1.15
N GLN A 814 -19.79 20.44 -1.57
CA GLN A 814 -19.98 21.83 -1.17
C GLN A 814 -20.23 21.98 0.32
N TRP A 815 -21.04 21.07 0.90
CA TRP A 815 -21.27 21.07 2.35
C TRP A 815 -19.98 20.77 3.10
N LEU A 816 -19.19 19.79 2.60
CA LEU A 816 -17.94 19.39 3.24
C LEU A 816 -16.91 20.54 3.24
N LEU A 817 -16.79 21.30 2.14
CA LEU A 817 -15.95 22.49 2.07
C LEU A 817 -16.37 23.54 3.09
N ASN A 818 -17.67 23.85 3.13
CA ASN A 818 -18.21 24.85 4.06
C ASN A 818 -18.01 24.42 5.53
N TRP A 819 -18.16 23.11 5.81
CA TRP A 819 -17.96 22.56 7.15
C TRP A 819 -16.49 22.59 7.57
N PHE A 820 -15.53 22.28 6.69
CA PHE A 820 -14.10 22.40 6.99
C PHE A 820 -13.70 23.84 7.34
N LYS A 821 -14.32 24.83 6.68
CA LYS A 821 -14.08 26.25 6.98
C LYS A 821 -14.74 26.70 8.27
N ASN A 822 -15.84 26.08 8.67
CA ASN A 822 -16.60 26.39 9.88
C ASN A 822 -17.09 25.12 10.56
N VAL A 823 -16.18 24.46 11.26
CA VAL A 823 -16.43 23.16 11.88
C VAL A 823 -17.47 23.26 12.99
N SER A 824 -18.53 22.48 12.88
CA SER A 824 -19.61 22.36 13.87
C SER A 824 -19.79 20.92 14.36
N MET A 825 -20.48 20.76 15.48
CA MET A 825 -20.76 19.43 16.05
C MET A 825 -21.78 18.68 15.20
N ILE A 826 -21.45 17.44 14.79
CA ILE A 826 -22.33 16.56 14.02
C ILE A 826 -22.83 15.40 14.87
N ARG A 827 -21.93 14.74 15.63
CA ARG A 827 -22.26 13.63 16.54
C ARG A 827 -22.22 14.12 18.00
N PRO A 828 -23.39 14.34 18.60
CA PRO A 828 -23.48 15.03 19.90
C PRO A 828 -22.85 14.26 21.08
N HIS A 829 -22.76 12.93 20.99
CA HIS A 829 -22.18 12.10 22.03
C HIS A 829 -20.64 12.08 22.05
N LEU A 830 -19.97 12.63 21.02
CA LEU A 830 -18.51 12.63 20.95
C LEU A 830 -17.91 13.80 21.75
N GLN A 831 -16.93 13.46 22.60
CA GLN A 831 -16.07 14.44 23.28
C GLN A 831 -14.95 14.93 22.36
N VAL A 832 -14.35 14.01 21.60
CA VAL A 832 -13.31 14.32 20.61
C VAL A 832 -13.80 15.35 19.61
N ARG A 833 -13.05 16.43 19.47
CA ARG A 833 -13.37 17.56 18.57
C ARG A 833 -12.59 17.46 17.28
N MET A 834 -13.29 17.63 16.13
CA MET A 834 -12.61 17.97 14.89
C MET A 834 -12.07 19.40 15.01
N PRO A 835 -10.75 19.64 14.92
CA PRO A 835 -10.18 20.99 15.00
C PRO A 835 -10.41 21.78 13.71
N SER A 836 -10.14 23.10 13.77
CA SER A 836 -10.09 23.98 12.60
C SER A 836 -8.63 24.10 12.12
N PHE A 837 -8.46 23.95 10.79
CA PHE A 837 -7.16 24.07 10.12
C PHE A 837 -7.15 25.31 9.22
N ASP A 838 -5.99 25.95 9.09
CA ASP A 838 -5.80 27.13 8.25
C ASP A 838 -5.29 26.74 6.86
N TYR A 839 -6.04 25.84 6.18
CA TYR A 839 -5.73 25.43 4.81
C TYR A 839 -6.44 26.31 3.79
N THR A 840 -5.81 26.44 2.62
CA THR A 840 -6.38 27.16 1.48
C THR A 840 -7.56 26.40 0.85
N ASP A 841 -8.37 27.12 0.08
CA ASP A 841 -9.47 26.50 -0.67
C ASP A 841 -8.96 25.42 -1.65
N GLU A 842 -7.76 25.58 -2.20
CA GLU A 842 -7.15 24.59 -3.11
C GLU A 842 -6.81 23.28 -2.35
N GLU A 843 -6.19 23.39 -1.17
CA GLU A 843 -5.87 22.23 -0.33
C GLU A 843 -7.12 21.48 0.13
N TRP A 844 -8.19 22.20 0.51
CA TRP A 844 -9.47 21.57 0.84
C TRP A 844 -10.11 20.89 -0.39
N ASN A 845 -10.03 21.51 -1.56
CA ASN A 845 -10.54 20.91 -2.80
C ASN A 845 -9.75 19.66 -3.20
N ASP A 846 -8.43 19.64 -3.02
CA ASP A 846 -7.60 18.46 -3.26
C ASP A 846 -8.06 17.29 -2.35
N LEU A 847 -8.32 17.55 -1.07
CA LEU A 847 -8.83 16.54 -0.13
C LEU A 847 -10.26 16.05 -0.49
N ILE A 848 -11.16 16.98 -0.86
CA ILE A 848 -12.54 16.61 -1.26
C ILE A 848 -12.53 15.80 -2.56
N SER A 849 -11.70 16.22 -3.53
CA SER A 849 -11.51 15.50 -4.79
C SER A 849 -10.96 14.10 -4.57
N TYR A 850 -10.04 13.94 -3.63
CA TYR A 850 -9.53 12.63 -3.21
C TYR A 850 -10.66 11.70 -2.77
N PHE A 851 -11.53 12.15 -1.84
CA PHE A 851 -12.64 11.32 -1.37
C PHE A 851 -13.60 10.94 -2.51
N GLN A 852 -13.90 11.89 -3.40
CA GLN A 852 -14.77 11.61 -4.54
C GLN A 852 -14.13 10.60 -5.50
N GLN A 853 -12.86 10.79 -5.86
CA GLN A 853 -12.17 9.91 -6.80
C GLN A 853 -11.83 8.54 -6.21
N LYS A 854 -11.57 8.46 -4.90
CA LYS A 854 -11.44 7.18 -4.19
C LYS A 854 -12.71 6.33 -4.29
N ASP A 855 -13.87 6.96 -4.26
CA ASP A 855 -15.18 6.33 -4.42
C ASP A 855 -15.64 6.25 -5.90
N ASN A 856 -14.78 6.56 -6.88
CA ASN A 856 -15.06 6.59 -8.33
C ASN A 856 -16.24 7.49 -8.72
N LEU A 857 -16.36 8.66 -8.11
CA LEU A 857 -17.42 9.64 -8.36
C LEU A 857 -16.91 10.81 -9.19
N ASP A 858 -17.83 11.44 -9.94
CA ASP A 858 -17.55 12.68 -10.65
C ASP A 858 -17.23 13.81 -9.67
N LEU A 859 -16.32 14.72 -10.09
CA LEU A 859 -15.94 15.88 -9.28
C LEU A 859 -17.07 16.90 -9.13
N ILE A 860 -17.95 16.97 -10.14
CA ILE A 860 -19.14 17.84 -10.11
C ILE A 860 -20.30 17.04 -9.50
N TYR A 861 -20.93 17.62 -8.50
CA TYR A 861 -22.09 17.01 -7.85
C TYR A 861 -23.28 17.98 -7.90
N GLU A 862 -24.41 17.47 -8.35
CA GLU A 862 -25.71 18.11 -8.22
C GLU A 862 -26.64 17.12 -7.52
N ASP A 863 -27.42 17.60 -6.51
CA ASP A 863 -28.36 16.73 -5.80
C ASP A 863 -29.46 16.24 -6.78
N PRO A 864 -29.50 14.95 -7.11
CA PRO A 864 -30.48 14.44 -8.07
C PRO A 864 -31.85 14.21 -7.44
N HIS A 865 -32.00 14.40 -6.12
CA HIS A 865 -33.19 14.03 -5.39
C HIS A 865 -34.27 15.14 -5.47
N ASN A 866 -35.33 14.84 -6.18
CA ASN A 866 -36.51 15.72 -6.27
C ASN A 866 -37.60 15.19 -5.33
N PHE A 867 -38.07 16.03 -4.42
CA PHE A 867 -39.16 15.69 -3.50
C PHE A 867 -40.26 16.75 -3.54
N THR A 868 -41.43 16.38 -3.09
CA THR A 868 -42.56 17.31 -2.93
C THR A 868 -43.09 17.24 -1.52
N LEU A 869 -43.05 18.36 -0.81
CA LEU A 869 -43.52 18.48 0.55
C LEU A 869 -45.01 18.03 0.66
N ASN A 870 -45.35 17.30 1.71
CA ASN A 870 -46.68 16.71 1.95
C ASN A 870 -47.20 15.75 0.86
N SER A 871 -46.33 15.27 -0.04
CA SER A 871 -46.66 14.21 -0.99
C SER A 871 -47.01 12.89 -0.26
N SER A 872 -47.57 11.92 -0.98
CA SER A 872 -47.80 10.57 -0.44
C SER A 872 -46.50 9.87 -0.01
N SER A 873 -45.40 10.12 -0.75
CA SER A 873 -44.06 9.60 -0.40
C SER A 873 -43.55 10.26 0.89
N PHE A 874 -43.61 11.57 1.01
CA PHE A 874 -43.21 12.30 2.22
C PHE A 874 -43.97 11.79 3.45
N LYS A 875 -45.32 11.66 3.39
CA LYS A 875 -46.14 11.14 4.50
C LYS A 875 -45.85 9.68 4.84
N ALA A 876 -45.49 8.86 3.85
CA ALA A 876 -45.03 7.51 4.08
C ALA A 876 -43.71 7.47 4.86
N GLY A 877 -42.73 8.34 4.48
CA GLY A 877 -41.46 8.48 5.19
C GLY A 877 -41.63 8.96 6.64
N GLU A 878 -42.45 9.97 6.86
CA GLU A 878 -42.82 10.47 8.17
C GLU A 878 -43.38 9.35 9.06
N ARG A 879 -44.31 8.53 8.52
CA ARG A 879 -44.88 7.41 9.26
C ARG A 879 -43.85 6.30 9.56
N ILE A 880 -42.94 6.01 8.63
CA ILE A 880 -41.88 5.03 8.85
C ILE A 880 -40.92 5.53 9.94
N ALA A 881 -40.54 6.81 9.92
CA ALA A 881 -39.69 7.42 10.94
C ALA A 881 -40.36 7.43 12.34
N GLU A 882 -41.66 7.66 12.41
CA GLU A 882 -42.45 7.59 13.62
C GLU A 882 -42.47 6.15 14.19
N MET A 883 -42.79 5.17 13.36
CA MET A 883 -42.81 3.76 13.75
C MET A 883 -41.41 3.20 14.09
N GLY A 884 -40.39 3.65 13.38
CA GLY A 884 -38.98 3.33 13.66
C GLY A 884 -38.41 4.06 14.87
N ALA A 885 -39.22 4.96 15.50
CA ALA A 885 -38.84 5.73 16.67
C ALA A 885 -37.49 6.49 16.54
N CYS A 886 -37.17 7.04 15.37
CA CYS A 886 -35.92 7.74 15.08
C CYS A 886 -35.60 8.86 16.07
N ILE A 887 -36.63 9.53 16.63
CA ILE A 887 -36.52 10.56 17.68
C ILE A 887 -35.91 10.03 19.00
N ASN A 888 -35.85 8.74 19.20
CA ASN A 888 -35.21 8.21 20.40
C ASN A 888 -33.72 8.52 20.45
N CYS A 889 -33.04 8.58 19.28
CA CYS A 889 -31.61 8.83 19.15
C CYS A 889 -31.29 10.12 18.40
N HIS A 890 -32.12 10.55 17.44
CA HIS A 890 -31.84 11.70 16.56
C HIS A 890 -32.51 12.99 17.03
N PHE A 891 -31.81 14.11 16.90
CA PHE A 891 -32.40 15.44 17.02
C PHE A 891 -33.30 15.75 15.83
N TYR A 892 -34.43 16.42 16.06
CA TYR A 892 -35.32 17.02 15.06
C TYR A 892 -35.30 18.54 15.24
N GLY A 893 -34.24 19.18 14.72
CA GLY A 893 -33.98 20.57 15.04
C GLY A 893 -33.64 20.75 16.53
N GLU A 894 -34.43 21.53 17.27
CA GLU A 894 -34.25 21.73 18.72
C GLU A 894 -34.83 20.62 19.58
N GLU A 895 -35.71 19.78 19.04
CA GLU A 895 -36.30 18.65 19.77
C GLU A 895 -35.19 17.60 20.02
N LYS A 896 -34.88 17.43 21.33
CA LYS A 896 -33.80 16.52 21.74
C LYS A 896 -34.29 15.06 21.75
N PRO A 897 -33.36 14.09 21.55
CA PRO A 897 -33.66 12.68 21.64
C PRO A 897 -34.22 12.28 23.02
N LYS A 898 -35.04 11.19 23.02
CA LYS A 898 -35.71 10.68 24.23
C LYS A 898 -34.84 9.74 25.08
N GLN A 899 -33.79 9.16 24.48
CA GLN A 899 -32.87 8.25 25.18
C GLN A 899 -31.67 9.01 25.77
N ASP A 900 -30.81 8.27 26.47
CA ASP A 900 -29.58 8.77 27.09
C ASP A 900 -28.64 9.48 26.13
N ALA A 901 -27.94 10.51 26.59
CA ALA A 901 -27.03 11.33 25.78
C ALA A 901 -25.91 10.54 25.07
N LEU A 902 -25.44 9.44 25.65
CA LEU A 902 -24.45 8.57 25.04
C LEU A 902 -24.97 7.83 23.79
N THR A 903 -26.29 7.84 23.57
CA THR A 903 -26.92 7.25 22.37
C THR A 903 -27.30 8.29 21.33
N TRP A 904 -27.10 9.58 21.59
CA TRP A 904 -27.52 10.66 20.70
C TRP A 904 -26.82 10.62 19.35
N ALA A 905 -27.58 10.78 18.32
CA ALA A 905 -27.19 10.69 16.91
C ALA A 905 -27.31 12.05 16.21
N PRO A 906 -26.77 12.21 14.99
CA PRO A 906 -26.80 13.47 14.26
C PRO A 906 -28.21 14.07 14.11
N ASN A 907 -28.29 15.40 14.09
CA ASN A 907 -29.50 16.14 13.81
C ASN A 907 -29.97 15.90 12.38
N LEU A 908 -31.21 15.42 12.20
CA LEU A 908 -31.74 15.05 10.88
C LEU A 908 -32.01 16.27 9.98
N VAL A 909 -32.14 17.47 10.51
CA VAL A 909 -32.24 18.73 9.72
C VAL A 909 -31.01 18.96 8.84
N LEU A 910 -29.82 18.42 9.23
CA LEU A 910 -28.59 18.51 8.43
C LEU A 910 -28.57 17.58 7.21
N THR A 911 -29.49 16.62 7.11
CA THR A 911 -29.39 15.51 6.15
C THR A 911 -29.37 16.00 4.71
N LYS A 912 -30.30 16.88 4.34
CA LYS A 912 -30.48 17.42 2.98
C LYS A 912 -29.22 18.10 2.43
N GLU A 913 -28.53 18.88 3.23
CA GLU A 913 -27.36 19.63 2.79
C GLU A 913 -26.10 18.77 2.79
N ARG A 914 -26.03 17.83 3.75
CA ARG A 914 -24.84 17.11 4.10
C ARG A 914 -24.67 15.80 3.33
N LEU A 915 -25.73 15.02 3.21
CA LEU A 915 -25.64 13.64 2.73
C LEU A 915 -26.10 13.50 1.28
N ARG A 916 -25.56 12.54 0.58
CA ARG A 916 -26.00 12.13 -0.75
C ARG A 916 -27.15 11.13 -0.62
N PRO A 917 -28.26 11.30 -1.37
CA PRO A 917 -29.44 10.45 -1.24
C PRO A 917 -29.17 8.98 -1.60
N GLU A 918 -28.24 8.70 -2.52
CA GLU A 918 -27.88 7.34 -2.91
C GLU A 918 -27.22 6.60 -1.74
N TRP A 919 -26.33 7.27 -1.04
CA TRP A 919 -25.65 6.70 0.14
C TRP A 919 -26.63 6.40 1.28
N LEU A 920 -27.66 7.22 1.45
CA LEU A 920 -28.69 6.98 2.47
C LEU A 920 -29.47 5.70 2.24
N VAL A 921 -29.71 5.33 0.97
CA VAL A 921 -30.38 4.03 0.66
C VAL A 921 -29.50 2.87 1.12
N GLU A 922 -28.18 2.90 0.79
CA GLU A 922 -27.23 1.87 1.27
C GLU A 922 -27.18 1.82 2.79
N TRP A 923 -27.12 3.00 3.42
CA TRP A 923 -27.10 3.16 4.87
C TRP A 923 -28.31 2.56 5.57
N PHE A 924 -29.50 2.73 5.02
CA PHE A 924 -30.73 2.16 5.61
C PHE A 924 -30.85 0.64 5.41
N ILE A 925 -30.27 0.10 4.34
CA ILE A 925 -30.30 -1.35 4.08
C ILE A 925 -29.46 -2.09 5.11
N ASN A 926 -28.21 -1.67 5.29
CA ASN A 926 -27.31 -2.28 6.28
C ASN A 926 -26.28 -1.26 6.81
N PRO A 927 -26.60 -0.54 7.89
CA PRO A 927 -25.68 0.45 8.47
C PRO A 927 -24.35 -0.13 8.91
N GLN A 928 -24.32 -1.38 9.41
CA GLN A 928 -23.10 -2.04 9.89
C GLN A 928 -22.11 -2.38 8.76
N ASP A 929 -22.58 -2.73 7.58
CA ASP A 929 -21.72 -2.97 6.42
C ASP A 929 -21.11 -1.66 5.89
N VAL A 930 -21.90 -0.56 5.90
CA VAL A 930 -21.43 0.75 5.44
C VAL A 930 -20.46 1.40 6.43
N MET A 931 -20.75 1.24 7.73
CA MET A 931 -19.91 1.79 8.80
C MET A 931 -19.89 0.81 9.99
N PRO A 932 -18.96 -0.14 10.00
CA PRO A 932 -18.80 -1.07 11.13
C PRO A 932 -18.70 -0.33 12.47
N GLY A 933 -19.32 -0.87 13.51
CA GLY A 933 -19.36 -0.26 14.85
C GLY A 933 -20.40 0.86 15.03
N THR A 934 -21.21 1.18 14.02
CA THR A 934 -22.31 2.14 14.21
C THR A 934 -23.38 1.60 15.17
N LYS A 935 -23.95 2.47 16.01
CA LYS A 935 -25.09 2.12 16.88
C LYS A 935 -26.44 2.19 16.17
N MET A 936 -26.48 2.74 14.93
CA MET A 936 -27.72 2.84 14.19
C MET A 936 -28.18 1.45 13.71
N PRO A 937 -29.39 0.97 14.07
CA PRO A 937 -29.97 -0.24 13.51
C PRO A 937 -30.52 0.04 12.11
N ALA A 938 -30.62 -1.00 11.28
CA ALA A 938 -31.39 -0.90 10.05
C ALA A 938 -32.89 -0.60 10.38
N PRO A 939 -33.49 0.42 9.77
CA PRO A 939 -34.90 0.71 10.01
C PRO A 939 -35.79 -0.45 9.50
N TYR A 940 -36.72 -0.89 10.34
CA TYR A 940 -37.68 -1.90 9.90
C TYR A 940 -38.64 -1.30 8.86
N ILE A 941 -38.81 -1.99 7.74
CA ILE A 941 -39.74 -1.63 6.69
C ILE A 941 -40.70 -2.80 6.38
N PRO A 942 -42.02 -2.55 6.25
CA PRO A 942 -43.04 -3.62 6.20
C PRO A 942 -43.21 -4.21 4.79
N THR A 943 -42.15 -4.80 4.19
CA THR A 943 -42.17 -5.32 2.80
C THR A 943 -42.91 -6.66 2.69
N GLU A 944 -42.84 -7.48 3.72
CA GLU A 944 -43.38 -8.86 3.73
C GLU A 944 -44.74 -9.00 4.41
N GLU A 945 -45.19 -7.97 5.11
CA GLU A 945 -46.49 -8.00 5.83
C GLU A 945 -47.71 -8.06 4.87
N PRO A 946 -48.84 -8.60 5.31
CA PRO A 946 -50.13 -8.54 4.57
C PRO A 946 -50.57 -7.09 4.34
N GLN A 947 -51.03 -6.76 3.12
CA GLN A 947 -51.44 -5.40 2.70
C GLN A 947 -52.48 -4.75 3.63
N ASN A 948 -53.40 -5.52 4.15
CA ASN A 948 -54.42 -5.02 5.08
C ASN A 948 -53.80 -4.60 6.42
N SER A 949 -52.86 -5.42 6.92
CA SER A 949 -52.10 -5.12 8.15
C SER A 949 -51.27 -3.86 7.98
N ILE A 950 -50.55 -3.72 6.84
CA ILE A 950 -49.80 -2.52 6.55
C ILE A 950 -50.69 -1.29 6.53
N ARG A 951 -51.84 -1.38 5.88
CA ARG A 951 -52.78 -0.22 5.80
C ARG A 951 -53.33 0.17 7.19
N GLU A 952 -53.58 -0.80 8.05
CA GLU A 952 -54.15 -0.60 9.40
C GLU A 952 -53.07 0.01 10.33
N VAL A 953 -51.84 -0.57 10.33
CA VAL A 953 -50.78 -0.23 11.29
C VAL A 953 -49.93 0.95 10.77
N TRP A 954 -49.54 0.91 9.49
CA TRP A 954 -48.58 1.86 8.90
C TRP A 954 -49.27 2.98 8.09
N GLY A 955 -50.53 2.84 7.79
CA GLY A 955 -51.28 3.85 7.02
C GLY A 955 -51.32 3.59 5.51
N SER A 956 -52.23 4.34 4.84
CA SER A 956 -52.52 4.15 3.43
C SER A 956 -51.32 4.51 2.52
N ASP A 957 -50.52 5.48 2.91
CA ASP A 957 -49.42 5.98 2.08
C ASP A 957 -48.24 4.98 2.05
N VAL A 958 -47.89 4.37 3.20
CA VAL A 958 -46.92 3.26 3.28
C VAL A 958 -47.45 2.05 2.51
N ALA A 959 -48.70 1.68 2.65
CA ALA A 959 -49.32 0.53 1.97
C ALA A 959 -49.24 0.65 0.43
N LYS A 960 -49.29 1.85 -0.16
CA LYS A 960 -49.17 2.06 -1.61
C LYS A 960 -47.81 1.64 -2.17
N ILE A 961 -46.74 1.78 -1.39
CA ILE A 961 -45.36 1.58 -1.83
C ILE A 961 -44.69 0.38 -1.13
N SER A 962 -45.36 -0.30 -0.22
CA SER A 962 -44.79 -1.33 0.64
C SER A 962 -44.15 -2.54 -0.06
N ARG A 963 -44.49 -2.80 -1.33
CA ARG A 963 -43.87 -3.89 -2.11
C ARG A 963 -42.56 -3.53 -2.78
N ASP A 964 -42.11 -2.31 -2.58
CA ASP A 964 -40.87 -1.79 -3.16
C ASP A 964 -40.03 -1.16 -2.06
N SER A 965 -39.04 -1.90 -1.55
CA SER A 965 -38.13 -1.45 -0.48
C SER A 965 -37.37 -0.17 -0.84
N THR A 966 -37.00 0.00 -2.12
CA THR A 966 -36.32 1.21 -2.60
C THR A 966 -37.22 2.43 -2.48
N LYS A 967 -38.52 2.30 -2.77
CA LYS A 967 -39.49 3.39 -2.59
C LYS A 967 -39.73 3.71 -1.12
N LEU A 968 -39.71 2.71 -0.24
CA LEU A 968 -39.83 2.93 1.22
C LEU A 968 -38.62 3.70 1.75
N TYR A 969 -37.38 3.33 1.36
CA TYR A 969 -36.19 4.09 1.76
C TYR A 969 -36.17 5.49 1.15
N LYS A 970 -36.56 5.66 -0.11
CA LYS A 970 -36.69 7.00 -0.71
C LYS A 970 -37.74 7.86 -0.02
N SER A 971 -38.81 7.30 0.50
CA SER A 971 -39.80 8.05 1.26
C SER A 971 -39.25 8.60 2.59
N LEU A 972 -38.35 7.86 3.26
CA LEU A 972 -37.60 8.39 4.41
C LEU A 972 -36.71 9.58 4.00
N ILE A 973 -36.07 9.50 2.83
CA ILE A 973 -35.26 10.62 2.30
C ILE A 973 -36.15 11.83 2.02
N ASP A 974 -37.31 11.66 1.36
CA ASP A 974 -38.27 12.73 1.13
C ASP A 974 -38.69 13.46 2.40
N TRP A 975 -38.98 12.69 3.45
CA TRP A 975 -39.31 13.23 4.76
C TRP A 975 -38.15 14.03 5.39
N MET A 976 -36.93 13.48 5.37
CA MET A 976 -35.75 14.19 5.89
C MET A 976 -35.42 15.45 5.10
N TRP A 977 -35.61 15.45 3.76
CA TRP A 977 -35.42 16.65 2.90
C TRP A 977 -36.39 17.77 3.20
N GLY A 978 -37.57 17.44 3.73
CA GLY A 978 -38.60 18.40 4.15
C GLY A 978 -38.48 18.87 5.58
N MET A 979 -37.46 18.37 6.37
CA MET A 979 -37.28 18.83 7.75
C MET A 979 -36.69 20.25 7.80
N GLU A 980 -37.27 21.09 8.64
CA GLU A 980 -36.79 22.45 8.94
C GLU A 980 -36.49 22.58 10.44
N GLY A 981 -35.63 23.52 10.82
CA GLY A 981 -35.33 23.80 12.21
C GLY A 981 -33.89 24.21 12.44
N ARG A 982 -33.52 24.38 13.71
CA ARG A 982 -32.14 24.71 14.13
C ARG A 982 -31.19 23.57 13.78
N LYS A 983 -30.08 23.87 13.11
CA LYS A 983 -29.08 22.90 12.68
C LYS A 983 -28.05 22.62 13.77
N ASP A 984 -27.55 23.66 14.42
CA ASP A 984 -26.57 23.52 15.50
C ASP A 984 -27.28 23.31 16.84
N VAL A 985 -26.99 22.17 17.45
CA VAL A 985 -27.53 21.75 18.74
C VAL A 985 -26.48 21.73 19.87
N SER A 986 -25.28 22.28 19.60
CA SER A 986 -24.14 22.22 20.52
C SER A 986 -24.46 22.80 21.91
N SER A 987 -25.15 23.94 21.98
CA SER A 987 -25.57 24.56 23.23
C SER A 987 -26.58 23.70 24.01
N ILE A 988 -27.48 23.01 23.31
CA ILE A 988 -28.47 22.11 23.95
C ILE A 988 -27.75 20.90 24.53
N VAL A 989 -26.80 20.32 23.80
CA VAL A 989 -25.98 19.17 24.21
C VAL A 989 -25.15 19.53 25.45
N LYS A 990 -24.38 20.62 25.37
CA LYS A 990 -23.53 21.08 26.48
C LYS A 990 -24.35 21.33 27.77
N ARG A 991 -25.48 22.04 27.65
CA ARG A 991 -26.36 22.30 28.79
C ARG A 991 -26.90 21.01 29.41
N HIS A 992 -27.24 20.03 28.58
CA HIS A 992 -27.73 18.75 29.09
C HIS A 992 -26.62 17.96 29.80
N LEU A 993 -25.45 17.83 29.19
CA LEU A 993 -24.32 17.10 29.76
C LEU A 993 -23.84 17.74 31.07
N ASN A 994 -23.80 19.08 31.18
CA ASN A 994 -23.54 19.77 32.45
C ASN A 994 -24.54 19.44 33.55
N SER A 995 -25.83 19.34 33.18
CA SER A 995 -26.87 18.96 34.18
C SER A 995 -26.71 17.53 34.67
N GLN A 996 -25.97 16.69 33.97
CA GLN A 996 -25.63 15.32 34.36
C GLN A 996 -24.29 15.19 35.09
N GLY A 997 -23.55 16.29 35.30
CA GLY A 997 -22.28 16.31 36.03
C GLY A 997 -21.04 16.09 35.16
N TYR A 998 -21.13 16.19 33.83
CA TYR A 998 -20.00 16.00 32.88
C TYR A 998 -19.13 17.26 32.70
N GLY A 999 -19.21 18.27 33.57
CA GLY A 999 -18.24 19.36 33.65
C GLY A 999 -18.03 20.25 32.41
N PHE A 1000 -19.00 20.38 31.52
CA PHE A 1000 -18.89 21.29 30.35
C PHE A 1000 -19.23 22.71 30.76
N ILE A 1001 -18.31 23.63 30.47
CA ILE A 1001 -18.55 25.06 30.70
C ILE A 1001 -19.39 25.63 29.56
N ILE A 1002 -20.50 26.27 29.89
CA ILE A 1002 -21.35 26.96 28.93
C ILE A 1002 -21.01 28.45 29.00
N GLU A 1003 -20.46 29.02 27.91
CA GLU A 1003 -20.58 30.45 27.73
C GLU A 1003 -22.08 30.77 27.64
N GLU A 1004 -22.57 31.61 28.51
CA GLU A 1004 -23.90 32.23 28.37
C GLU A 1004 -23.83 33.03 27.06
N GLU A 1005 -24.47 32.51 26.00
CA GLU A 1005 -24.76 33.33 24.82
C GLU A 1005 -25.58 34.48 25.33
N ASP A 1006 -25.04 35.71 25.38
CA ASP A 1006 -25.80 36.94 25.53
C ASP A 1006 -26.88 36.92 24.45
N ASP A 1007 -28.10 36.79 24.89
CA ASP A 1007 -29.32 36.83 24.06
C ASP A 1007 -29.51 38.27 23.52
N TRP A 1008 -28.61 38.62 22.56
CA TRP A 1008 -28.85 39.80 21.71
C TRP A 1008 -29.86 39.40 20.68
N GLY A 1009 -31.11 39.66 21.02
CA GLY A 1009 -32.27 39.44 20.19
C GLY A 1009 -32.05 39.87 18.74
N ASP A 1010 -32.57 39.07 17.84
CA ASP A 1010 -32.77 39.36 16.41
C ASP A 1010 -33.48 40.72 16.24
N GLU A 1011 -32.73 41.80 16.18
CA GLU A 1011 -33.09 43.05 15.56
C GLU A 1011 -31.95 43.46 14.62
N TRP A 1012 -32.07 42.93 13.36
CA TRP A 1012 -31.83 43.63 12.07
C TRP A 1012 -32.10 42.66 10.92
#